data_602bca0f171263931a1bd9f7bdf12b28
#
_entry.id   602bca0f171263931a1bd9f7bdf12b28
#
_cell.length_a   1.000
_cell.length_b   1.000
_cell.length_c   1.000
_cell.angle_alpha   90.00
_cell.angle_beta   90.00
_cell.angle_gamma   90.00
#
_symmetry.space_group_name_H-M   'P 1'
#
loop_
_entity.id
_entity.type
_entity.pdbx_description
1 polymer ?
#
loop_
_entity_poly.entity_id
_entity_poly.type
_entity_poly.pdbx_seq_one_letter_code
_entity_poly.pdbx_strand_id
1 'polypeptide(L)'
;MRRIFTFFLTFLLGMFVTALYAQTHTVSGTVIDKDANEPLIGANVLIKGTTIGTVTDLDGKYTLQAGDKDILVFSYLSMKTIEEPVNGRTVINVKMTSDTETLGEVVVTAMGIKRQSETLTYSAQTVGGKDVNDIKSVNMINSLQGKSAGMMITPNSTGAGGSSKILFRGNKSISGNNQPLVVVDGVPVMMNITNSQVDSNYGGQRDGGDAMSTINPDDIAQITLLKGASAAALYGAVAANGAIMITTKSAQSGKVSVNVSSNTTMESPMVLPEFQTTYGMSDNGTFSWGEKLSSKAPNYAKKFFRTGFTTNNSISLSGGNENIQSYFSYANVYSQGITPQNDYRSHNLNSKVGFNILKDIHIDFTAKFTNQHITNQAAAGYLWNPLTGVYLFPRGEDWNGYKENFEVYDPARGCYVQNWTNTQQQQFGNPYWMLNRQIPITDRNRYEFGGSIKWDITPDLNIQGRMRYERGEEHWVHNAYASSVGNLYPMGRMKDNRYFSDQLYGDVLVSYNHTFNDFSLSATAGSSFTKTKTSHVDLWGEGSQFSQPGSGNIFYPNIFTPNNYYGNMSTVGKDDNWMTQKRLNSVFATAQLGYREGIFLDISARNDWSSALAFTESCSFFYPSFGGSVLLNKFVDMGKNIDLFKFRASYSIVGNDVPVFMSNLLYSLGSQGAITPPDKAPFRTLKPEKTHSLEIGFDGTFLQNRLNINLTYYKTNTKNQFFSVAAPYESGLRNRYVNAGNVENKGFEFSIGWYEQFTDHFSWSTNLNFSYNDNKIKELVDDLPNGLTLTDFGRSEERR
;
A
#
# COMPACT_ATOMS: atom_id res chain seq x y z
N MET A 1 -4.33 12.50 30.28
CA MET A 1 -4.67 13.00 28.93
C MET A 1 -5.26 14.42 28.89
N ARG A 2 -6.20 14.84 29.76
CA ARG A 2 -6.75 16.21 29.74
C ARG A 2 -5.75 17.35 29.99
N ARG A 3 -4.69 17.14 30.76
CA ARG A 3 -3.68 18.20 31.07
C ARG A 3 -2.62 18.40 29.97
N ILE A 4 -2.37 17.40 29.12
CA ILE A 4 -1.42 17.49 28.00
C ILE A 4 -2.08 18.23 26.81
N PHE A 5 -3.39 18.03 26.63
CA PHE A 5 -4.16 18.72 25.58
C PHE A 5 -4.27 20.23 25.83
N THR A 6 -4.41 20.64 27.07
CA THR A 6 -4.48 22.08 27.43
C THR A 6 -3.14 22.79 27.27
N PHE A 7 -2.02 22.07 27.48
CA PHE A 7 -0.67 22.66 27.33
C PHE A 7 -0.32 22.87 25.85
N PHE A 8 -0.79 21.97 24.96
CA PHE A 8 -0.60 22.08 23.51
C PHE A 8 -1.44 23.23 22.91
N LEU A 9 -2.64 23.43 23.40
CA LEU A 9 -3.54 24.49 22.90
C LEU A 9 -3.08 25.90 23.33
N THR A 10 -2.49 26.05 24.49
CA THR A 10 -1.94 27.35 24.99
C THR A 10 -0.62 27.70 24.33
N PHE A 11 0.18 26.72 23.89
CA PHE A 11 1.43 26.96 23.13
C PHE A 11 1.15 27.43 21.71
N LEU A 12 0.04 26.98 21.09
CA LEU A 12 -0.37 27.38 19.74
C LEU A 12 -0.91 28.83 19.67
N LEU A 13 -1.47 29.35 20.75
CA LEU A 13 -2.07 30.70 20.76
C LEU A 13 -1.05 31.82 21.02
N GLY A 14 0.16 31.46 21.45
CA GLY A 14 1.20 32.45 21.85
C GLY A 14 2.08 33.05 20.76
N MET A 15 1.93 32.56 19.49
CA MET A 15 2.82 32.96 18.37
C MET A 15 2.29 34.03 17.43
N PHE A 16 1.15 34.61 17.69
CA PHE A 16 0.61 35.70 16.85
C PHE A 16 0.70 37.03 17.58
N VAL A 17 1.73 37.82 17.40
CA VAL A 17 1.72 39.30 17.32
C VAL A 17 3.14 39.85 17.18
N THR A 18 3.53 40.27 15.97
CA THR A 18 4.26 41.56 15.76
C THR A 18 4.25 41.87 14.24
N ALA A 19 3.37 42.76 13.83
CA ALA A 19 3.42 43.40 12.51
C ALA A 19 4.06 44.79 12.68
N LEU A 20 5.19 44.98 12.04
CA LEU A 20 5.82 46.30 11.84
C LEU A 20 5.22 46.96 10.59
N TYR A 21 4.70 48.16 10.70
CA TYR A 21 4.20 48.94 9.60
C TYR A 21 5.33 49.48 8.74
N ALA A 22 5.42 49.03 7.49
CA ALA A 22 6.20 49.69 6.45
C ALA A 22 5.35 50.73 5.73
N GLN A 23 5.90 51.88 5.37
CA GLN A 23 5.21 52.84 4.52
C GLN A 23 4.98 52.20 3.15
N THR A 24 3.73 52.00 2.76
CA THR A 24 3.32 51.45 1.47
C THR A 24 2.73 52.56 0.61
N HIS A 25 2.97 52.55 -0.70
CA HIS A 25 2.31 53.41 -1.68
C HIS A 25 1.61 52.57 -2.75
N THR A 26 0.73 53.18 -3.50
CA THR A 26 -0.03 52.50 -4.55
C THR A 26 0.85 52.24 -5.77
N VAL A 27 1.06 50.99 -6.13
CA VAL A 27 1.71 50.57 -7.36
C VAL A 27 0.64 50.04 -8.32
N SER A 28 0.65 50.43 -9.55
CA SER A 28 -0.27 49.97 -10.60
C SER A 28 0.48 49.63 -11.89
N GLY A 29 -0.14 48.92 -12.80
CA GLY A 29 0.47 48.59 -14.09
C GLY A 29 -0.39 47.65 -14.91
N THR A 30 0.15 47.23 -16.04
CA THR A 30 -0.47 46.24 -16.93
C THR A 30 0.44 45.02 -17.11
N VAL A 31 -0.17 43.85 -17.16
CA VAL A 31 0.49 42.57 -17.45
C VAL A 31 -0.02 42.08 -18.80
N ILE A 32 0.88 41.90 -19.76
CA ILE A 32 0.53 41.44 -21.11
C ILE A 32 1.37 40.24 -21.50
N ASP A 33 0.80 39.38 -22.36
CA ASP A 33 1.54 38.36 -23.09
C ASP A 33 2.50 38.99 -24.07
N LYS A 34 3.78 38.66 -24.03
CA LYS A 34 4.81 39.19 -24.90
C LYS A 34 4.64 38.77 -26.35
N ASP A 35 4.17 37.57 -26.60
CA ASP A 35 4.07 36.94 -27.91
C ASP A 35 2.74 37.28 -28.61
N ALA A 36 1.63 37.23 -27.87
CA ALA A 36 0.33 37.59 -28.37
C ALA A 36 0.04 39.09 -28.30
N ASN A 37 0.78 39.85 -27.48
CA ASN A 37 0.57 41.24 -27.14
C ASN A 37 -0.86 41.57 -26.64
N GLU A 38 -1.48 40.58 -25.97
CA GLU A 38 -2.81 40.65 -25.36
C GLU A 38 -2.73 40.80 -23.83
N PRO A 39 -3.73 41.47 -23.19
CA PRO A 39 -3.73 41.58 -21.73
C PRO A 39 -3.95 40.22 -21.05
N LEU A 40 -3.16 39.94 -20.02
CA LEU A 40 -3.31 38.73 -19.22
C LEU A 40 -4.31 38.96 -18.09
N ILE A 41 -5.50 38.40 -18.25
CA ILE A 41 -6.62 38.51 -17.30
C ILE A 41 -6.45 37.51 -16.18
N GLY A 42 -6.53 37.93 -14.91
CA GLY A 42 -6.40 37.05 -13.76
C GLY A 42 -4.94 36.63 -13.43
N ALA A 43 -3.94 37.33 -13.98
CA ALA A 43 -2.56 37.13 -13.58
C ALA A 43 -2.38 37.56 -12.11
N ASN A 44 -1.71 36.67 -11.31
CA ASN A 44 -1.44 36.99 -9.91
C ASN A 44 -0.26 37.96 -9.79
N VAL A 45 -0.44 38.99 -8.99
CA VAL A 45 0.60 39.94 -8.62
C VAL A 45 0.73 39.93 -7.10
N LEU A 46 1.82 39.39 -6.58
CA LEU A 46 2.09 39.19 -5.15
C LEU A 46 3.34 39.95 -4.72
N ILE A 47 3.36 40.45 -3.50
CA ILE A 47 4.60 40.93 -2.88
C ILE A 47 5.40 39.71 -2.40
N LYS A 48 6.64 39.57 -2.88
CA LYS A 48 7.52 38.43 -2.56
C LYS A 48 7.63 38.22 -1.07
N GLY A 49 7.38 36.96 -0.61
CA GLY A 49 7.45 36.58 0.79
C GLY A 49 6.24 37.00 1.65
N THR A 50 5.17 37.50 1.05
CA THR A 50 3.94 37.88 1.76
C THR A 50 2.70 37.25 1.10
N THR A 51 1.55 37.36 1.77
CA THR A 51 0.24 36.98 1.21
C THR A 51 -0.50 38.19 0.59
N ILE A 52 0.15 39.35 0.53
CA ILE A 52 -0.43 40.57 0.01
C ILE A 52 -0.30 40.55 -1.52
N GLY A 53 -1.41 40.55 -2.20
CA GLY A 53 -1.42 40.55 -3.66
C GLY A 53 -2.77 40.94 -4.25
N THR A 54 -2.81 40.97 -5.56
CA THR A 54 -3.99 41.26 -6.37
C THR A 54 -3.96 40.41 -7.64
N VAL A 55 -5.04 40.44 -8.41
CA VAL A 55 -5.11 39.82 -9.74
C VAL A 55 -5.39 40.90 -10.76
N THR A 56 -4.93 40.67 -11.98
CA THR A 56 -5.23 41.62 -13.10
C THR A 56 -6.67 41.53 -13.53
N ASP A 57 -7.25 42.69 -13.92
CA ASP A 57 -8.61 42.84 -14.47
C ASP A 57 -8.71 42.41 -15.96
N LEU A 58 -9.87 42.68 -16.59
CA LEU A 58 -10.13 42.35 -17.99
C LEU A 58 -9.22 43.06 -18.99
N ASP A 59 -8.64 44.21 -18.60
CA ASP A 59 -7.65 44.99 -19.40
C ASP A 59 -6.21 44.62 -19.03
N GLY A 60 -5.98 43.54 -18.19
CA GLY A 60 -4.68 43.17 -17.68
C GLY A 60 -4.08 44.13 -16.65
N LYS A 61 -4.91 45.10 -16.12
CA LYS A 61 -4.45 46.09 -15.16
C LYS A 61 -4.51 45.55 -13.72
N TYR A 62 -3.56 45.97 -12.89
CA TYR A 62 -3.54 45.66 -11.46
C TYR A 62 -3.24 46.92 -10.63
N THR A 63 -3.63 46.86 -9.35
CA THR A 63 -3.32 47.89 -8.36
C THR A 63 -3.07 47.23 -7.04
N LEU A 64 -1.92 47.54 -6.40
CA LEU A 64 -1.48 46.93 -5.17
C LEU A 64 -0.78 47.97 -4.28
N GLN A 65 -0.91 47.82 -2.95
CA GLN A 65 -0.15 48.61 -2.00
C GLN A 65 1.19 47.90 -1.72
N ALA A 66 2.31 48.54 -2.02
CA ALA A 66 3.62 47.96 -1.84
C ALA A 66 4.63 48.97 -1.29
N GLY A 67 5.65 48.55 -0.59
CA GLY A 67 6.75 49.37 -0.09
C GLY A 67 7.86 49.52 -1.13
N ASP A 68 8.71 50.55 -0.97
CA ASP A 68 9.80 50.86 -1.90
C ASP A 68 10.80 49.69 -2.07
N LYS A 69 10.96 48.85 -1.04
CA LYS A 69 11.90 47.71 -1.04
C LYS A 69 11.25 46.37 -1.44
N ASP A 70 9.96 46.40 -1.71
CA ASP A 70 9.24 45.18 -2.08
C ASP A 70 9.58 44.75 -3.50
N ILE A 71 9.46 43.42 -3.72
CA ILE A 71 9.58 42.81 -5.04
C ILE A 71 8.21 42.27 -5.40
N LEU A 72 7.66 42.69 -6.55
CA LEU A 72 6.41 42.13 -7.08
C LEU A 72 6.69 40.90 -7.88
N VAL A 73 5.97 39.83 -7.60
CA VAL A 73 6.03 38.53 -8.29
C VAL A 73 4.79 38.39 -9.15
N PHE A 74 5.00 38.37 -10.46
CA PHE A 74 3.94 38.20 -11.46
C PHE A 74 3.91 36.73 -11.89
N SER A 75 2.79 36.07 -11.72
CA SER A 75 2.61 34.68 -12.12
C SER A 75 1.27 34.47 -12.83
N TYR A 76 1.33 33.69 -13.90
CA TYR A 76 0.15 33.30 -14.68
C TYR A 76 0.32 31.87 -15.19
N LEU A 77 -0.82 31.18 -15.43
CA LEU A 77 -0.77 29.79 -15.87
C LEU A 77 -0.03 29.66 -17.20
N SER A 78 0.93 28.77 -17.27
CA SER A 78 1.80 28.54 -18.45
C SER A 78 2.68 29.75 -18.88
N MET A 79 2.93 30.70 -17.97
CA MET A 79 3.83 31.82 -18.20
C MET A 79 4.99 31.79 -17.23
N LYS A 80 6.17 32.25 -17.69
CA LYS A 80 7.35 32.36 -16.85
C LYS A 80 7.13 33.41 -15.78
N THR A 81 7.27 33.02 -14.51
CA THR A 81 7.18 33.96 -13.38
C THR A 81 8.21 35.06 -13.49
N ILE A 82 7.80 36.32 -13.33
CA ILE A 82 8.67 37.49 -13.40
C ILE A 82 8.70 38.17 -12.03
N GLU A 83 9.88 38.57 -11.59
CA GLU A 83 10.08 39.35 -10.37
C GLU A 83 10.54 40.75 -10.72
N GLU A 84 9.83 41.76 -10.24
CA GLU A 84 10.14 43.17 -10.46
C GLU A 84 10.24 43.94 -9.13
N PRO A 85 11.39 44.52 -8.80
CA PRO A 85 11.52 45.32 -7.58
C PRO A 85 10.77 46.63 -7.72
N VAL A 86 10.04 47.05 -6.69
CA VAL A 86 9.25 48.30 -6.71
C VAL A 86 10.17 49.52 -6.83
N ASN A 87 11.21 49.67 -6.03
CA ASN A 87 12.20 50.73 -6.10
C ASN A 87 11.57 52.14 -6.21
N GLY A 88 10.50 52.39 -5.48
CA GLY A 88 9.78 53.65 -5.49
C GLY A 88 8.93 53.94 -6.77
N ARG A 89 8.85 52.97 -7.69
CA ARG A 89 8.01 53.13 -8.91
C ARG A 89 6.53 52.99 -8.56
N THR A 90 5.70 53.85 -9.07
CA THR A 90 4.22 53.82 -8.94
C THR A 90 3.54 53.12 -10.11
N VAL A 91 4.28 52.94 -11.23
CA VAL A 91 3.78 52.20 -12.39
C VAL A 91 4.80 51.17 -12.84
N ILE A 92 4.40 49.85 -12.87
CA ILE A 92 5.21 48.74 -13.31
C ILE A 92 4.42 47.90 -14.31
N ASN A 93 4.81 48.00 -15.60
CA ASN A 93 4.22 47.16 -16.66
C ASN A 93 5.10 45.98 -16.95
N VAL A 94 4.49 44.79 -17.05
CA VAL A 94 5.22 43.53 -17.23
C VAL A 94 4.74 42.82 -18.49
N LYS A 95 5.71 42.33 -19.27
CA LYS A 95 5.46 41.43 -20.42
C LYS A 95 5.87 40.03 -20.05
N MET A 96 4.92 39.15 -19.83
CA MET A 96 5.17 37.74 -19.54
C MET A 96 5.41 36.97 -20.84
N THR A 97 6.37 36.08 -20.85
CA THR A 97 6.62 35.14 -21.94
C THR A 97 6.01 33.79 -21.58
N SER A 98 5.49 33.09 -22.58
CA SER A 98 5.05 31.73 -22.42
C SER A 98 6.20 30.89 -21.83
N ASP A 99 5.93 30.13 -20.77
CA ASP A 99 6.89 29.19 -20.21
C ASP A 99 6.87 27.93 -21.09
N THR A 100 7.57 28.00 -22.22
CA THR A 100 7.78 26.87 -23.11
C THR A 100 8.86 25.93 -22.60
N GLU A 101 9.56 26.28 -21.54
CA GLU A 101 10.26 25.30 -20.75
C GLU A 101 9.20 24.49 -19.96
N THR A 102 8.66 23.44 -20.56
CA THR A 102 8.05 22.34 -19.82
C THR A 102 9.08 21.94 -18.75
N LEU A 103 8.85 22.38 -17.51
CA LEU A 103 9.54 21.79 -16.37
C LEU A 103 9.23 20.30 -16.47
N GLY A 104 10.21 19.51 -16.97
CA GLY A 104 10.06 18.09 -17.16
C GLY A 104 9.50 17.49 -15.88
N GLU A 105 8.46 16.69 -15.98
CA GLU A 105 7.81 16.06 -14.82
C GLU A 105 8.87 15.44 -13.90
N VAL A 106 8.96 15.96 -12.68
CA VAL A 106 9.93 15.47 -11.68
C VAL A 106 9.34 14.23 -11.02
N VAL A 107 9.99 13.11 -11.22
CA VAL A 107 9.63 11.80 -10.66
C VAL A 107 10.50 11.52 -9.45
N VAL A 108 9.90 11.12 -8.35
CA VAL A 108 10.63 10.58 -7.20
C VAL A 108 10.96 9.11 -7.49
N THR A 109 12.25 8.83 -7.65
CA THR A 109 12.76 7.49 -7.92
C THR A 109 13.20 6.78 -6.63
N ALA A 110 13.84 5.64 -6.75
CA ALA A 110 14.33 4.87 -5.61
C ALA A 110 15.20 5.72 -4.66
N MET A 111 15.12 5.43 -3.36
CA MET A 111 15.77 6.17 -2.25
C MET A 111 15.29 7.62 -2.10
N GLY A 112 14.19 8.03 -2.77
CA GLY A 112 13.68 9.40 -2.73
C GLY A 112 14.45 10.38 -3.61
N ILE A 113 15.30 9.88 -4.51
CA ILE A 113 16.07 10.69 -5.46
C ILE A 113 15.09 11.29 -6.48
N LYS A 114 15.10 12.61 -6.61
CA LYS A 114 14.30 13.33 -7.60
C LYS A 114 15.02 13.34 -8.95
N ARG A 115 14.34 12.93 -10.02
CA ARG A 115 14.86 12.96 -11.41
C ARG A 115 13.81 13.49 -12.36
N GLN A 116 14.20 14.09 -13.44
CA GLN A 116 13.29 14.43 -14.53
C GLN A 116 12.81 13.12 -15.20
N SER A 117 11.53 13.01 -15.50
CA SER A 117 10.94 11.84 -16.15
C SER A 117 11.63 11.49 -17.47
N GLU A 118 12.05 12.51 -18.20
CA GLU A 118 12.74 12.37 -19.49
C GLU A 118 14.10 11.66 -19.36
N THR A 119 14.81 11.81 -18.24
CA THR A 119 16.15 11.24 -18.05
C THR A 119 16.12 9.77 -17.62
N LEU A 120 14.96 9.20 -17.27
CA LEU A 120 14.86 7.84 -16.77
C LEU A 120 15.15 6.81 -17.86
N THR A 121 15.92 5.80 -17.52
CA THR A 121 16.28 4.68 -18.41
C THR A 121 15.37 3.46 -18.27
N TYR A 122 14.37 3.52 -17.41
CA TYR A 122 13.40 2.46 -17.10
C TYR A 122 11.97 3.02 -17.03
N SER A 123 10.97 2.13 -17.01
CA SER A 123 9.56 2.54 -16.91
C SER A 123 9.24 3.01 -15.50
N ALA A 124 8.82 4.25 -15.39
CA ALA A 124 8.18 4.80 -14.21
C ALA A 124 6.88 5.48 -14.63
N GLN A 125 5.86 5.34 -13.83
CA GLN A 125 4.57 5.99 -14.07
C GLN A 125 4.14 6.74 -12.83
N THR A 126 3.79 8.01 -13.01
CA THR A 126 3.32 8.88 -11.94
C THR A 126 1.81 8.99 -11.96
N VAL A 127 1.20 8.96 -10.78
CA VAL A 127 -0.21 9.24 -10.54
C VAL A 127 -0.27 10.39 -9.56
N GLY A 128 -0.91 11.50 -9.95
CA GLY A 128 -1.06 12.68 -9.11
C GLY A 128 -1.93 12.41 -7.89
N GLY A 129 -1.68 13.13 -6.79
CA GLY A 129 -2.50 13.00 -5.59
C GLY A 129 -3.97 13.35 -5.83
N LYS A 130 -4.28 14.26 -6.76
CA LYS A 130 -5.64 14.56 -7.17
C LYS A 130 -6.34 13.34 -7.76
N ASP A 131 -5.67 12.61 -8.66
CA ASP A 131 -6.24 11.42 -9.30
C ASP A 131 -6.53 10.28 -8.30
N VAL A 132 -5.76 10.20 -7.22
CA VAL A 132 -5.98 9.23 -6.12
C VAL A 132 -7.17 9.65 -5.27
N ASN A 133 -7.38 10.97 -5.11
CA ASN A 133 -8.39 11.54 -4.22
C ASN A 133 -9.77 11.74 -4.86
N ASP A 134 -9.87 11.73 -6.20
CA ASP A 134 -11.14 11.88 -6.90
C ASP A 134 -12.13 10.75 -6.57
N ILE A 135 -11.63 9.52 -6.41
CA ILE A 135 -12.43 8.36 -6.01
C ILE A 135 -11.71 7.67 -4.85
N LYS A 136 -12.13 7.98 -3.62
CA LYS A 136 -11.54 7.41 -2.41
C LYS A 136 -12.10 6.03 -2.13
N SER A 137 -11.20 5.10 -1.87
CA SER A 137 -11.51 3.76 -1.33
C SER A 137 -11.07 3.67 0.12
N VAL A 138 -11.69 2.79 0.91
CA VAL A 138 -11.25 2.47 2.29
C VAL A 138 -9.78 2.03 2.30
N ASN A 139 -9.38 1.19 1.35
CA ASN A 139 -7.98 0.92 1.08
C ASN A 139 -7.52 1.76 -0.12
N MET A 140 -6.64 2.72 0.12
CA MET A 140 -6.16 3.71 -0.83
C MET A 140 -5.64 3.10 -2.14
N ILE A 141 -5.02 1.92 -2.07
CA ILE A 141 -4.43 1.27 -3.25
C ILE A 141 -5.47 0.91 -4.31
N ASN A 142 -6.71 0.65 -3.91
CA ASN A 142 -7.79 0.32 -4.84
C ASN A 142 -8.15 1.49 -5.76
N SER A 143 -7.85 2.74 -5.34
CA SER A 143 -8.03 3.94 -6.18
C SER A 143 -7.07 3.98 -7.38
N LEU A 144 -6.01 3.16 -7.38
CA LEU A 144 -5.06 3.05 -8.49
C LEU A 144 -5.48 2.02 -9.55
N GLN A 145 -6.55 1.28 -9.33
CA GLN A 145 -7.02 0.27 -10.28
C GLN A 145 -7.33 0.90 -11.65
N GLY A 146 -6.77 0.33 -12.73
CA GLY A 146 -6.93 0.84 -14.09
C GLY A 146 -6.06 2.07 -14.44
N LYS A 147 -5.42 2.73 -13.47
CA LYS A 147 -4.60 3.93 -13.71
C LYS A 147 -3.20 3.63 -14.25
N SER A 148 -2.79 2.38 -14.25
CA SER A 148 -1.46 1.96 -14.72
C SER A 148 -1.50 0.64 -15.48
N ALA A 149 -0.88 0.60 -16.65
CA ALA A 149 -0.67 -0.64 -17.39
C ALA A 149 0.26 -1.58 -16.60
N GLY A 150 0.03 -2.90 -16.65
CA GLY A 150 0.85 -3.92 -16.00
C GLY A 150 0.69 -4.02 -14.48
N MET A 151 -0.24 -3.29 -13.89
CA MET A 151 -0.60 -3.38 -12.48
C MET A 151 -1.96 -4.06 -12.33
N MET A 152 -2.01 -5.12 -11.55
CA MET A 152 -3.23 -5.82 -11.16
C MET A 152 -3.45 -5.61 -9.65
N ILE A 153 -4.62 -5.12 -9.29
CA ILE A 153 -5.06 -4.96 -7.91
C ILE A 153 -6.29 -5.84 -7.73
N THR A 154 -6.22 -6.74 -6.75
CA THR A 154 -7.33 -7.60 -6.38
C THR A 154 -7.70 -7.30 -4.93
N PRO A 155 -8.81 -6.58 -4.69
CA PRO A 155 -9.30 -6.34 -3.33
C PRO A 155 -9.71 -7.67 -2.70
N ASN A 156 -9.54 -7.78 -1.38
CA ASN A 156 -10.04 -8.93 -0.65
C ASN A 156 -11.57 -8.88 -0.53
N SER A 157 -12.19 -10.05 -0.49
CA SER A 157 -13.64 -10.21 -0.29
C SER A 157 -14.10 -10.06 1.16
N THR A 158 -13.19 -9.82 2.10
CA THR A 158 -13.48 -9.75 3.54
C THR A 158 -14.14 -8.44 3.99
N GLY A 159 -14.30 -7.48 3.07
CA GLY A 159 -14.97 -6.20 3.32
C GLY A 159 -14.02 -5.07 3.74
N ALA A 160 -14.58 -4.03 4.35
CA ALA A 160 -13.82 -2.86 4.78
C ALA A 160 -12.72 -3.23 5.79
N GLY A 161 -11.52 -2.68 5.61
CA GLY A 161 -10.34 -3.00 6.42
C GLY A 161 -9.58 -4.25 5.98
N GLY A 162 -10.02 -4.90 4.90
CA GLY A 162 -9.31 -6.00 4.26
C GLY A 162 -8.08 -5.55 3.46
N SER A 163 -7.19 -6.51 3.20
CA SER A 163 -5.99 -6.30 2.39
C SER A 163 -6.30 -6.24 0.90
N SER A 164 -5.36 -5.77 0.11
CA SER A 164 -5.41 -5.83 -1.35
C SER A 164 -4.15 -6.49 -1.89
N LYS A 165 -4.32 -7.45 -2.79
CA LYS A 165 -3.19 -8.07 -3.49
C LYS A 165 -2.81 -7.22 -4.69
N ILE A 166 -1.55 -6.81 -4.72
CA ILE A 166 -0.99 -5.98 -5.78
C ILE A 166 0.07 -6.80 -6.52
N LEU A 167 -0.03 -6.85 -7.84
CA LEU A 167 0.96 -7.52 -8.68
C LEU A 167 1.41 -6.59 -9.80
N PHE A 168 2.72 -6.52 -10.01
CA PHE A 168 3.34 -5.94 -11.18
C PHE A 168 3.86 -7.03 -12.09
N ARG A 169 3.30 -7.10 -13.33
CA ARG A 169 3.80 -8.03 -14.36
C ARG A 169 3.73 -9.50 -13.95
N GLY A 170 2.69 -9.89 -13.20
CA GLY A 170 2.43 -11.28 -12.78
C GLY A 170 3.23 -11.77 -11.57
N ASN A 171 3.07 -13.06 -11.24
CA ASN A 171 3.80 -13.71 -10.16
C ASN A 171 5.23 -14.03 -10.59
N LYS A 172 6.21 -13.71 -9.75
CA LYS A 172 7.63 -13.96 -9.98
C LYS A 172 8.18 -15.10 -9.13
N SER A 173 7.67 -15.25 -7.91
CA SER A 173 8.02 -16.33 -7.00
C SER A 173 6.83 -17.26 -6.77
N ILE A 174 7.11 -18.58 -6.68
CA ILE A 174 6.10 -19.62 -6.42
C ILE A 174 5.79 -19.69 -4.92
N SER A 175 6.82 -19.62 -4.09
CA SER A 175 6.70 -19.77 -2.62
C SER A 175 6.91 -18.47 -1.85
N GLY A 176 7.49 -17.44 -2.50
CA GLY A 176 7.82 -16.16 -1.90
C GLY A 176 6.74 -15.10 -2.05
N ASN A 177 7.03 -13.91 -1.51
CA ASN A 177 6.18 -12.74 -1.65
C ASN A 177 6.22 -12.21 -3.10
N ASN A 178 5.07 -11.91 -3.67
CA ASN A 178 4.91 -11.34 -5.01
C ASN A 178 4.45 -9.88 -5.00
N GLN A 179 4.20 -9.29 -3.84
CA GLN A 179 3.74 -7.90 -3.74
C GLN A 179 4.90 -6.90 -3.89
N PRO A 180 4.65 -5.72 -4.48
CA PRO A 180 5.65 -4.67 -4.58
C PRO A 180 5.97 -4.07 -3.21
N LEU A 181 7.15 -3.50 -3.09
CA LEU A 181 7.54 -2.71 -1.92
C LEU A 181 6.76 -1.40 -1.89
N VAL A 182 6.25 -1.02 -0.73
CA VAL A 182 5.71 0.33 -0.50
C VAL A 182 6.75 1.19 0.19
N VAL A 183 6.91 2.40 -0.33
CA VAL A 183 7.89 3.38 0.16
C VAL A 183 7.16 4.69 0.38
N VAL A 184 7.29 5.28 1.55
CA VAL A 184 6.71 6.59 1.88
C VAL A 184 7.83 7.57 2.19
N ASP A 185 7.88 8.68 1.45
CA ASP A 185 8.93 9.71 1.55
C ASP A 185 10.37 9.15 1.49
N GLY A 186 10.56 8.15 0.60
CA GLY A 186 11.86 7.50 0.35
C GLY A 186 12.23 6.40 1.36
N VAL A 187 11.40 6.11 2.36
CA VAL A 187 11.63 5.08 3.39
C VAL A 187 10.70 3.89 3.20
N PRO A 188 11.21 2.65 3.15
CA PRO A 188 10.40 1.44 3.09
C PRO A 188 9.42 1.30 4.26
N VAL A 189 8.19 0.90 3.96
CA VAL A 189 7.11 0.68 4.91
C VAL A 189 6.87 -0.81 5.11
N MET A 190 6.59 -1.21 6.34
CA MET A 190 6.18 -2.57 6.64
C MET A 190 4.75 -2.82 6.13
N MET A 191 4.60 -3.69 5.12
CA MET A 191 3.30 -3.96 4.49
C MET A 191 2.37 -4.81 5.35
N ASN A 192 2.91 -5.81 6.02
CA ASN A 192 2.12 -6.72 6.83
C ASN A 192 2.27 -6.35 8.30
N ILE A 193 1.22 -5.80 8.87
CA ILE A 193 1.17 -5.51 10.31
C ILE A 193 0.91 -6.80 11.08
N THR A 194 0.25 -7.77 10.44
CA THR A 194 -0.18 -9.02 11.07
C THR A 194 -0.11 -10.21 10.11
N ASN A 195 -0.10 -11.41 10.65
CA ASN A 195 -0.22 -12.62 9.85
C ASN A 195 -1.68 -12.92 9.54
N SER A 196 -1.99 -13.10 8.25
CA SER A 196 -3.21 -13.78 7.84
C SER A 196 -3.11 -15.24 8.26
N GLN A 197 -3.88 -15.65 9.27
CA GLN A 197 -3.83 -17.02 9.78
C GLN A 197 -4.89 -17.89 9.14
N VAL A 198 -4.49 -19.09 8.76
CA VAL A 198 -5.43 -20.17 8.42
C VAL A 198 -5.94 -20.76 9.73
N ASP A 199 -7.24 -20.66 9.96
CA ASP A 199 -7.86 -21.11 11.20
C ASP A 199 -8.14 -22.62 11.23
N SER A 200 -8.12 -23.27 10.08
CA SER A 200 -8.29 -24.72 9.96
C SER A 200 -7.81 -25.25 8.61
N ASN A 201 -7.66 -26.56 8.49
CA ASN A 201 -7.35 -27.25 7.24
C ASN A 201 -8.43 -27.04 6.15
N TYR A 202 -9.60 -26.49 6.52
CA TYR A 202 -10.77 -26.33 5.66
C TYR A 202 -11.00 -24.88 5.22
N GLY A 203 -10.05 -23.99 5.38
CA GLY A 203 -10.21 -22.56 5.10
C GLY A 203 -10.54 -21.76 6.37
N GLY A 204 -11.14 -20.60 6.23
CA GLY A 204 -11.37 -19.69 7.36
C GLY A 204 -10.15 -18.82 7.64
N GLN A 205 -9.48 -18.40 6.57
CA GLN A 205 -8.38 -17.46 6.67
C GLN A 205 -8.88 -16.11 7.17
N ARG A 206 -8.21 -15.62 8.20
CA ARG A 206 -8.35 -14.26 8.63
C ARG A 206 -7.52 -13.34 7.74
N ASP A 207 -8.12 -12.23 7.34
CA ASP A 207 -7.40 -11.15 6.66
C ASP A 207 -6.78 -10.17 7.67
N GLY A 208 -5.46 -10.16 7.75
CA GLY A 208 -4.71 -9.25 8.62
C GLY A 208 -4.68 -7.80 8.14
N GLY A 209 -5.29 -7.46 7.00
CA GLY A 209 -5.19 -6.15 6.39
C GLY A 209 -3.78 -5.85 5.84
N ASP A 210 -3.59 -4.63 5.37
CA ASP A 210 -2.30 -4.14 4.87
C ASP A 210 -2.03 -2.69 5.31
N ALA A 211 -0.78 -2.25 5.15
CA ALA A 211 -0.37 -0.91 5.52
C ALA A 211 -0.99 0.19 4.65
N MET A 212 -1.48 -0.14 3.45
CA MET A 212 -2.06 0.85 2.53
C MET A 212 -3.41 1.37 3.04
N SER A 213 -4.13 0.54 3.79
CA SER A 213 -5.38 0.94 4.46
C SER A 213 -5.17 1.95 5.59
N THR A 214 -3.91 2.16 6.04
CA THR A 214 -3.56 3.11 7.10
C THR A 214 -3.10 4.47 6.57
N ILE A 215 -2.99 4.63 5.25
CA ILE A 215 -2.54 5.88 4.63
C ILE A 215 -3.76 6.69 4.22
N ASN A 216 -3.83 7.93 4.71
CA ASN A 216 -4.86 8.87 4.26
C ASN A 216 -4.58 9.33 2.82
N PRO A 217 -5.47 9.09 1.84
CA PRO A 217 -5.28 9.55 0.47
C PRO A 217 -5.07 11.06 0.35
N ASP A 218 -5.71 11.85 1.21
CA ASP A 218 -5.60 13.32 1.18
C ASP A 218 -4.21 13.84 1.55
N ASP A 219 -3.38 13.03 2.21
CA ASP A 219 -2.00 13.38 2.52
C ASP A 219 -1.03 13.12 1.36
N ILE A 220 -1.50 12.51 0.27
CA ILE A 220 -0.66 12.14 -0.86
C ILE A 220 -0.52 13.32 -1.82
N ALA A 221 0.72 13.67 -2.15
CA ALA A 221 1.05 14.59 -3.21
C ALA A 221 1.19 13.87 -4.55
N GLN A 222 1.83 12.70 -4.56
CA GLN A 222 2.16 11.95 -5.76
C GLN A 222 2.45 10.49 -5.44
N ILE A 223 2.09 9.58 -6.36
CA ILE A 223 2.49 8.18 -6.34
C ILE A 223 3.29 7.88 -7.59
N THR A 224 4.49 7.32 -7.44
CA THR A 224 5.30 6.82 -8.55
C THR A 224 5.34 5.30 -8.51
N LEU A 225 4.99 4.66 -9.61
CA LEU A 225 4.96 3.21 -9.78
C LEU A 225 6.23 2.76 -10.51
N LEU A 226 7.09 2.04 -9.82
CA LEU A 226 8.33 1.46 -10.32
C LEU A 226 8.11 -0.03 -10.56
N LYS A 227 7.72 -0.42 -11.79
CA LYS A 227 7.29 -1.78 -12.12
C LYS A 227 8.42 -2.75 -12.39
N GLY A 228 9.55 -2.23 -12.88
CA GLY A 228 10.72 -2.99 -13.25
C GLY A 228 11.70 -3.21 -12.10
N ALA A 229 12.46 -4.29 -12.18
CA ALA A 229 13.53 -4.58 -11.23
C ALA A 229 14.64 -3.51 -11.27
N SER A 230 14.91 -2.90 -12.43
CA SER A 230 15.90 -1.83 -12.58
C SER A 230 15.59 -0.62 -11.71
N ALA A 231 14.31 -0.21 -11.71
CA ALA A 231 13.85 0.91 -10.91
C ALA A 231 13.92 0.65 -9.40
N ALA A 232 13.76 -0.62 -9.00
CA ALA A 232 13.74 -1.04 -7.62
C ALA A 232 15.10 -1.53 -7.09
N ALA A 233 16.13 -1.64 -7.94
CA ALA A 233 17.42 -2.21 -7.59
C ALA A 233 18.10 -1.54 -6.39
N LEU A 234 17.89 -0.23 -6.20
CA LEU A 234 18.43 0.51 -5.06
C LEU A 234 17.78 0.14 -3.70
N TYR A 235 16.59 -0.46 -3.70
CA TYR A 235 15.96 -1.02 -2.49
C TYR A 235 16.32 -2.49 -2.26
N GLY A 236 16.99 -3.14 -3.22
CA GLY A 236 17.49 -4.50 -3.12
C GLY A 236 16.39 -5.56 -3.08
N ALA A 237 16.63 -6.61 -2.30
CA ALA A 237 15.81 -7.81 -2.24
C ALA A 237 14.32 -7.55 -1.95
N VAL A 238 14.00 -6.58 -1.11
CA VAL A 238 12.61 -6.28 -0.73
C VAL A 238 11.80 -5.67 -1.87
N ALA A 239 12.47 -5.17 -2.92
CA ALA A 239 11.83 -4.53 -4.08
C ALA A 239 11.93 -5.37 -5.37
N ALA A 240 12.23 -6.66 -5.29
CA ALA A 240 12.31 -7.57 -6.45
C ALA A 240 11.02 -7.57 -7.30
N ASN A 241 9.88 -7.27 -6.69
CA ASN A 241 8.58 -7.21 -7.35
C ASN A 241 8.18 -5.81 -7.83
N GLY A 242 9.09 -4.83 -7.75
CA GLY A 242 8.84 -3.42 -8.02
C GLY A 242 8.55 -2.63 -6.74
N ALA A 243 8.27 -1.34 -6.89
CA ALA A 243 7.98 -0.47 -5.76
C ALA A 243 6.88 0.56 -6.07
N ILE A 244 6.10 0.88 -5.05
CA ILE A 244 5.11 1.96 -5.02
C ILE A 244 5.68 3.07 -4.15
N MET A 245 6.10 4.16 -4.78
CA MET A 245 6.69 5.32 -4.11
C MET A 245 5.61 6.34 -3.82
N ILE A 246 5.33 6.60 -2.57
CA ILE A 246 4.35 7.59 -2.12
C ILE A 246 5.10 8.80 -1.60
N THR A 247 4.84 9.95 -2.19
CA THR A 247 5.31 11.25 -1.69
C THR A 247 4.16 11.94 -0.98
N THR A 248 4.37 12.30 0.29
CA THR A 248 3.35 12.99 1.07
C THR A 248 3.42 14.49 0.89
N LYS A 249 2.29 15.15 1.13
CA LYS A 249 2.20 16.62 1.13
C LYS A 249 3.11 17.20 2.22
N SER A 250 3.70 18.35 1.93
CA SER A 250 4.45 19.16 2.88
C SER A 250 3.98 20.61 2.80
N ALA A 251 4.20 21.37 3.86
CA ALA A 251 3.92 22.79 3.85
C ALA A 251 4.86 23.56 2.90
N GLN A 252 4.36 24.66 2.37
CA GLN A 252 5.15 25.62 1.58
C GLN A 252 5.35 26.88 2.40
N SER A 253 6.53 27.51 2.26
CA SER A 253 6.83 28.80 2.90
C SER A 253 5.87 29.89 2.41
N GLY A 254 5.48 30.78 3.33
CA GLY A 254 4.67 31.97 3.03
C GLY A 254 3.20 31.70 2.70
N LYS A 255 2.72 30.44 2.71
CA LYS A 255 1.34 30.10 2.37
C LYS A 255 0.67 29.31 3.50
N VAL A 256 -0.41 29.87 4.06
CA VAL A 256 -1.29 29.12 4.95
C VAL A 256 -2.42 28.51 4.12
N SER A 257 -2.65 27.23 4.26
CA SER A 257 -3.70 26.50 3.55
C SER A 257 -4.46 25.60 4.51
N VAL A 258 -5.80 25.69 4.41
CA VAL A 258 -6.72 24.79 5.10
C VAL A 258 -7.49 24.04 4.03
N ASN A 259 -7.43 22.72 4.05
CA ASN A 259 -8.20 21.89 3.12
C ASN A 259 -9.15 21.02 3.92
N VAL A 260 -10.42 21.03 3.54
CA VAL A 260 -11.45 20.15 4.08
C VAL A 260 -11.99 19.30 2.96
N SER A 261 -12.04 18.00 3.17
CA SER A 261 -12.52 17.04 2.18
C SER A 261 -13.54 16.11 2.81
N SER A 262 -14.64 15.88 2.13
CA SER A 262 -15.66 14.91 2.53
C SER A 262 -16.07 14.10 1.30
N ASN A 263 -16.03 12.79 1.41
CA ASN A 263 -16.42 11.86 0.36
C ASN A 263 -17.38 10.84 0.93
N THR A 264 -18.45 10.56 0.19
CA THR A 264 -19.46 9.56 0.55
C THR A 264 -19.62 8.58 -0.60
N THR A 265 -19.50 7.29 -0.32
CA THR A 265 -19.64 6.21 -1.30
C THR A 265 -20.76 5.28 -0.88
N MET A 266 -21.62 4.90 -1.81
CA MET A 266 -22.63 3.86 -1.65
C MET A 266 -22.26 2.67 -2.53
N GLU A 267 -22.34 1.46 -1.97
CA GLU A 267 -21.90 0.24 -2.63
C GLU A 267 -23.03 -0.81 -2.62
N SER A 268 -23.16 -1.55 -3.72
CA SER A 268 -24.07 -2.69 -3.81
C SER A 268 -23.40 -3.81 -4.61
N PRO A 269 -23.74 -5.09 -4.33
CA PRO A 269 -23.17 -6.19 -5.11
C PRO A 269 -23.59 -6.07 -6.59
N MET A 270 -22.60 -6.05 -7.48
CA MET A 270 -22.84 -5.94 -8.92
C MET A 270 -23.17 -7.30 -9.54
N VAL A 271 -22.46 -8.33 -9.14
CA VAL A 271 -22.60 -9.69 -9.65
C VAL A 271 -22.79 -10.66 -8.48
N LEU A 272 -23.81 -11.46 -8.55
CA LEU A 272 -24.11 -12.52 -7.59
C LEU A 272 -24.13 -13.86 -8.32
N PRO A 273 -23.73 -14.96 -7.67
CA PRO A 273 -23.85 -16.29 -8.24
C PRO A 273 -25.30 -16.61 -8.62
N GLU A 274 -25.47 -17.23 -9.77
CA GLU A 274 -26.77 -17.76 -10.21
C GLU A 274 -26.93 -19.21 -9.76
N PHE A 275 -28.02 -19.48 -9.13
CA PHE A 275 -28.36 -20.81 -8.64
C PHE A 275 -29.66 -21.33 -9.30
N GLN A 276 -29.81 -22.62 -9.32
CA GLN A 276 -31.09 -23.21 -9.69
C GLN A 276 -32.20 -22.75 -8.72
N THR A 277 -33.44 -22.62 -9.19
CA THR A 277 -34.58 -22.11 -8.41
C THR A 277 -35.81 -23.03 -8.47
N THR A 278 -35.66 -24.20 -9.09
CA THR A 278 -36.78 -25.11 -9.44
C THR A 278 -36.96 -26.22 -8.43
N TYR A 279 -35.86 -26.76 -7.88
CA TYR A 279 -35.92 -27.89 -6.94
C TYR A 279 -35.66 -27.41 -5.52
N GLY A 280 -36.42 -27.98 -4.57
CA GLY A 280 -36.38 -27.64 -3.16
C GLY A 280 -35.30 -28.39 -2.39
N MET A 281 -35.40 -28.32 -1.07
CA MET A 281 -34.47 -28.95 -0.12
C MET A 281 -34.47 -30.48 -0.30
N SER A 282 -33.30 -31.07 -0.24
CA SER A 282 -33.12 -32.53 -0.16
C SER A 282 -33.28 -33.02 1.28
N ASP A 283 -33.47 -34.32 1.45
CA ASP A 283 -33.73 -34.97 2.75
C ASP A 283 -32.65 -34.72 3.82
N ASN A 284 -31.43 -34.45 3.39
CA ASN A 284 -30.31 -34.12 4.29
C ASN A 284 -30.31 -32.67 4.80
N GLY A 285 -31.26 -31.84 4.38
CA GLY A 285 -31.40 -30.45 4.81
C GLY A 285 -30.29 -29.51 4.32
N THR A 286 -29.43 -29.94 3.38
CA THR A 286 -28.24 -29.17 2.95
C THR A 286 -28.29 -28.77 1.49
N PHE A 287 -28.72 -29.68 0.59
CA PHE A 287 -28.70 -29.46 -0.85
C PHE A 287 -30.09 -29.10 -1.40
N SER A 288 -30.14 -28.47 -2.56
CA SER A 288 -31.35 -28.05 -3.24
C SER A 288 -31.65 -28.93 -4.47
N TRP A 289 -31.68 -30.25 -4.27
CA TRP A 289 -31.97 -31.25 -5.29
C TRP A 289 -33.06 -32.24 -4.83
N GLY A 290 -34.00 -31.73 -4.02
CA GLY A 290 -35.15 -32.49 -3.56
C GLY A 290 -36.32 -32.40 -4.55
N GLU A 291 -37.54 -32.32 -4.05
CA GLU A 291 -38.74 -32.24 -4.87
C GLU A 291 -38.84 -30.94 -5.67
N LYS A 292 -39.56 -31.01 -6.80
CA LYS A 292 -39.80 -29.83 -7.62
C LYS A 292 -40.77 -28.88 -6.90
N LEU A 293 -40.33 -27.63 -6.77
CA LEU A 293 -41.13 -26.58 -6.13
C LEU A 293 -42.34 -26.20 -7.00
N SER A 294 -43.40 -25.80 -6.36
CA SER A 294 -44.61 -25.26 -7.03
C SER A 294 -44.36 -23.86 -7.66
N SER A 295 -43.44 -23.11 -7.12
CA SER A 295 -42.98 -21.82 -7.64
C SER A 295 -41.47 -21.67 -7.52
N LYS A 296 -40.89 -20.82 -8.36
CA LYS A 296 -39.41 -20.56 -8.33
C LYS A 296 -39.02 -19.95 -6.99
N ALA A 297 -37.95 -20.50 -6.41
CA ALA A 297 -37.34 -19.93 -5.20
C ALA A 297 -36.76 -18.53 -5.47
N PRO A 298 -36.79 -17.61 -4.51
CA PRO A 298 -36.19 -16.29 -4.63
C PRO A 298 -34.65 -16.36 -4.61
N ASN A 299 -34.00 -15.28 -5.06
CA ASN A 299 -32.56 -15.14 -4.88
C ASN A 299 -32.23 -14.71 -3.44
N TYR A 300 -31.88 -15.67 -2.59
CA TYR A 300 -31.56 -15.44 -1.18
C TYR A 300 -30.30 -14.58 -0.98
N ALA A 301 -29.30 -14.69 -1.87
CA ALA A 301 -28.10 -13.88 -1.81
C ALA A 301 -28.44 -12.38 -1.94
N LYS A 302 -29.37 -12.04 -2.87
CA LYS A 302 -29.85 -10.65 -3.00
C LYS A 302 -30.56 -10.15 -1.75
N LYS A 303 -31.26 -11.02 -1.01
CA LYS A 303 -31.96 -10.68 0.25
C LYS A 303 -31.00 -10.52 1.43
N PHE A 304 -29.81 -11.12 1.36
CA PHE A 304 -28.82 -11.08 2.43
C PHE A 304 -28.04 -9.78 2.46
N PHE A 305 -27.56 -9.33 1.29
CA PHE A 305 -26.76 -8.12 1.20
C PHE A 305 -27.57 -6.85 1.44
N ARG A 306 -26.91 -5.84 1.98
CA ARG A 306 -27.42 -4.46 2.10
C ARG A 306 -26.64 -3.51 1.18
N THR A 307 -27.14 -2.30 1.02
CA THR A 307 -26.34 -1.21 0.47
C THR A 307 -25.29 -0.81 1.49
N GLY A 308 -24.03 -0.90 1.11
CA GLY A 308 -22.91 -0.42 1.91
C GLY A 308 -22.83 1.10 1.84
N PHE A 309 -22.29 1.70 2.89
CA PHE A 309 -22.15 3.15 3.03
C PHE A 309 -20.81 3.49 3.64
N THR A 310 -20.01 4.32 2.96
CA THR A 310 -18.69 4.74 3.44
C THR A 310 -18.60 6.26 3.39
N THR A 311 -18.16 6.87 4.50
CA THR A 311 -17.76 8.27 4.55
C THR A 311 -16.28 8.38 4.86
N ASN A 312 -15.60 9.26 4.15
CA ASN A 312 -14.21 9.62 4.39
C ASN A 312 -14.10 11.13 4.50
N ASN A 313 -13.81 11.62 5.69
CA ASN A 313 -13.73 13.03 6.01
C ASN A 313 -12.31 13.36 6.46
N SER A 314 -11.74 14.43 5.91
CA SER A 314 -10.41 14.87 6.30
C SER A 314 -10.32 16.39 6.41
N ILE A 315 -9.44 16.83 7.26
CA ILE A 315 -9.00 18.22 7.38
C ILE A 315 -7.48 18.24 7.40
N SER A 316 -6.88 19.13 6.62
CA SER A 316 -5.45 19.40 6.69
C SER A 316 -5.16 20.88 6.82
N LEU A 317 -4.15 21.19 7.58
CA LEU A 317 -3.63 22.53 7.84
C LEU A 317 -2.15 22.54 7.47
N SER A 318 -1.75 23.44 6.62
CA SER A 318 -0.34 23.65 6.29
C SER A 318 0.00 25.14 6.34
N GLY A 319 1.23 25.44 6.75
CA GLY A 319 1.71 26.82 6.78
C GLY A 319 3.12 26.88 7.33
N GLY A 320 3.72 28.07 7.24
CA GLY A 320 5.05 28.28 7.75
C GLY A 320 5.75 29.49 7.11
N ASN A 321 6.98 29.64 7.47
CA ASN A 321 7.89 30.64 6.89
C ASN A 321 9.14 29.95 6.32
N GLU A 322 10.15 30.71 5.93
CA GLU A 322 11.41 30.18 5.39
C GLU A 322 12.14 29.24 6.37
N ASN A 323 11.97 29.41 7.68
CA ASN A 323 12.68 28.66 8.72
C ASN A 323 11.88 27.45 9.22
N ILE A 324 10.54 27.55 9.30
CA ILE A 324 9.69 26.50 9.85
C ILE A 324 8.49 26.30 8.94
N GLN A 325 8.23 25.06 8.56
CA GLN A 325 7.10 24.64 7.75
C GLN A 325 6.39 23.50 8.43
N SER A 326 5.06 23.58 8.55
CA SER A 326 4.29 22.60 9.29
C SER A 326 3.07 22.15 8.50
N TYR A 327 2.88 20.85 8.44
CA TYR A 327 1.71 20.18 7.87
C TYR A 327 1.08 19.29 8.94
N PHE A 328 -0.23 19.44 9.15
CA PHE A 328 -1.03 18.61 10.04
C PHE A 328 -2.27 18.13 9.30
N SER A 329 -2.63 16.88 9.48
CA SER A 329 -3.88 16.35 8.97
C SER A 329 -4.56 15.42 9.96
N TYR A 330 -5.88 15.39 9.88
CA TYR A 330 -6.71 14.41 10.54
C TYR A 330 -7.72 13.87 9.54
N ALA A 331 -7.85 12.54 9.48
CA ALA A 331 -8.88 11.89 8.68
C ALA A 331 -9.66 10.87 9.52
N ASN A 332 -10.95 10.79 9.22
CA ASN A 332 -11.85 9.80 9.78
C ASN A 332 -12.56 9.06 8.65
N VAL A 333 -12.53 7.74 8.71
CA VAL A 333 -13.26 6.86 7.82
C VAL A 333 -14.26 6.07 8.64
N TYR A 334 -15.52 6.08 8.20
CA TYR A 334 -16.55 5.21 8.69
C TYR A 334 -17.17 4.45 7.53
N SER A 335 -17.20 3.13 7.61
CA SER A 335 -17.75 2.29 6.56
C SER A 335 -18.64 1.21 7.13
N GLN A 336 -19.83 1.09 6.57
CA GLN A 336 -20.73 -0.04 6.72
C GLN A 336 -20.67 -0.87 5.45
N GLY A 337 -20.11 -2.08 5.53
CA GLY A 337 -19.98 -2.98 4.37
C GLY A 337 -21.32 -3.47 3.81
N ILE A 338 -21.25 -4.06 2.61
CA ILE A 338 -22.44 -4.69 1.98
C ILE A 338 -22.92 -5.93 2.74
N THR A 339 -22.05 -6.59 3.49
CA THR A 339 -22.44 -7.65 4.43
C THR A 339 -23.04 -7.00 5.68
N PRO A 340 -24.21 -7.44 6.15
CA PRO A 340 -24.81 -6.89 7.36
C PRO A 340 -23.85 -6.96 8.55
N GLN A 341 -23.88 -5.92 9.41
CA GLN A 341 -23.07 -5.78 10.62
C GLN A 341 -21.53 -5.77 10.41
N ASN A 342 -21.05 -5.73 9.17
CA ASN A 342 -19.66 -5.45 8.91
C ASN A 342 -19.44 -3.93 8.99
N ASP A 343 -18.74 -3.49 10.04
CA ASP A 343 -18.48 -2.08 10.30
C ASP A 343 -16.98 -1.84 10.45
N TYR A 344 -16.52 -0.72 9.89
CA TYR A 344 -15.13 -0.28 9.95
C TYR A 344 -15.06 1.19 10.36
N ARG A 345 -14.15 1.50 11.26
CA ARG A 345 -13.83 2.87 11.67
C ARG A 345 -12.32 3.06 11.67
N SER A 346 -11.87 4.21 11.17
CA SER A 346 -10.46 4.57 11.22
C SER A 346 -10.27 6.03 11.55
N HIS A 347 -9.24 6.31 12.33
CA HIS A 347 -8.76 7.63 12.67
C HIS A 347 -7.29 7.73 12.30
N ASN A 348 -6.92 8.71 11.47
CA ASN A 348 -5.56 8.96 11.04
C ASN A 348 -5.15 10.36 11.47
N LEU A 349 -4.02 10.47 12.15
CA LEU A 349 -3.36 11.72 12.49
C LEU A 349 -1.99 11.74 11.84
N ASN A 350 -1.64 12.83 11.16
CA ASN A 350 -0.34 13.02 10.55
C ASN A 350 0.18 14.42 10.86
N SER A 351 1.45 14.48 11.24
CA SER A 351 2.19 15.73 11.51
C SER A 351 3.54 15.64 10.83
N LYS A 352 3.87 16.66 10.03
CA LYS A 352 5.19 16.84 9.43
C LYS A 352 5.67 18.26 9.68
N VAL A 353 6.84 18.41 10.29
CA VAL A 353 7.44 19.71 10.60
C VAL A 353 8.85 19.73 10.05
N GLY A 354 9.13 20.71 9.18
CA GLY A 354 10.43 20.98 8.60
C GLY A 354 11.05 22.24 9.21
N PHE A 355 12.36 22.18 9.43
CA PHE A 355 13.17 23.29 9.94
C PHE A 355 14.35 23.55 9.02
N ASN A 356 14.53 24.78 8.59
CA ASN A 356 15.76 25.28 7.99
C ASN A 356 16.57 25.95 9.10
N ILE A 357 17.50 25.22 9.72
CA ILE A 357 18.32 25.73 10.82
C ILE A 357 19.37 26.71 10.30
N LEU A 358 19.98 26.37 9.17
CA LEU A 358 20.88 27.19 8.38
C LEU A 358 20.40 27.16 6.92
N LYS A 359 20.92 28.05 6.07
CA LYS A 359 20.55 28.03 4.63
C LYS A 359 20.77 26.67 3.97
N ASP A 360 21.74 25.92 4.48
CA ASP A 360 22.21 24.66 3.88
C ASP A 360 21.82 23.42 4.70
N ILE A 361 21.12 23.57 5.84
CA ILE A 361 20.71 22.44 6.71
C ILE A 361 19.21 22.43 6.88
N HIS A 362 18.60 21.38 6.36
CA HIS A 362 17.17 21.10 6.48
C HIS A 362 16.92 19.86 7.33
N ILE A 363 15.99 19.96 8.28
CA ILE A 363 15.60 18.86 9.16
C ILE A 363 14.07 18.67 9.08
N ASP A 364 13.63 17.43 8.83
CA ASP A 364 12.21 17.07 8.89
C ASP A 364 11.94 16.12 10.05
N PHE A 365 10.81 16.32 10.71
CA PHE A 365 10.22 15.37 11.64
C PHE A 365 8.82 14.98 11.18
N THR A 366 8.51 13.69 11.24
CA THR A 366 7.19 13.15 10.90
C THR A 366 6.70 12.31 12.06
N ALA A 367 5.45 12.48 12.44
CA ALA A 367 4.75 11.63 13.39
C ALA A 367 3.37 11.28 12.83
N LYS A 368 3.04 9.98 12.77
CA LYS A 368 1.74 9.49 12.31
C LYS A 368 1.18 8.52 13.33
N PHE A 369 -0.13 8.59 13.49
CA PHE A 369 -0.88 7.65 14.29
C PHE A 369 -2.14 7.22 13.54
N THR A 370 -2.38 5.92 13.47
CA THR A 370 -3.59 5.36 12.88
C THR A 370 -4.21 4.38 13.88
N ASN A 371 -5.50 4.52 14.10
CA ASN A 371 -6.33 3.56 14.83
C ASN A 371 -7.42 3.04 13.89
N GLN A 372 -7.64 1.72 13.90
CA GLN A 372 -8.70 1.06 13.12
C GLN A 372 -9.46 0.12 14.05
N HIS A 373 -10.78 0.16 13.97
CA HIS A 373 -11.70 -0.76 14.62
C HIS A 373 -12.58 -1.44 13.57
N ILE A 374 -12.58 -2.77 13.56
CA ILE A 374 -13.31 -3.57 12.57
C ILE A 374 -14.18 -4.60 13.29
N THR A 375 -15.44 -4.63 12.95
CA THR A 375 -16.41 -5.59 13.48
C THR A 375 -16.94 -6.48 12.35
N ASN A 376 -17.08 -7.77 12.60
CA ASN A 376 -17.67 -8.75 11.67
C ASN A 376 -16.98 -8.78 10.30
N GLN A 377 -15.64 -8.67 10.27
CA GLN A 377 -14.90 -8.95 9.06
C GLN A 377 -15.04 -10.44 8.71
N ALA A 378 -15.58 -10.75 7.53
CA ALA A 378 -15.75 -12.13 7.09
C ALA A 378 -14.39 -12.82 6.89
N ALA A 379 -14.29 -14.08 7.27
CA ALA A 379 -13.14 -14.90 6.95
C ALA A 379 -13.14 -15.27 5.46
N ALA A 380 -11.94 -15.42 4.86
CA ALA A 380 -11.79 -16.00 3.55
C ALA A 380 -11.94 -17.55 3.63
N GLY A 381 -12.56 -18.17 2.63
CA GLY A 381 -12.86 -19.59 2.64
C GLY A 381 -14.30 -19.88 3.10
N TYR A 382 -14.58 -21.12 3.51
CA TYR A 382 -15.94 -21.50 3.84
C TYR A 382 -16.23 -21.55 5.34
N LEU A 383 -15.26 -21.81 6.19
CA LEU A 383 -15.44 -21.69 7.64
C LEU A 383 -15.48 -20.22 8.08
N TRP A 384 -16.31 -19.91 9.03
CA TRP A 384 -16.48 -18.56 9.59
C TRP A 384 -16.93 -17.51 8.56
N ASN A 385 -17.43 -17.97 7.40
CA ASN A 385 -17.91 -17.10 6.33
C ASN A 385 -19.44 -17.22 6.19
N PRO A 386 -20.21 -16.17 6.52
CA PRO A 386 -21.66 -16.21 6.42
C PRO A 386 -22.18 -16.49 5.00
N LEU A 387 -21.39 -16.15 3.97
CA LEU A 387 -21.80 -16.38 2.58
C LEU A 387 -21.94 -17.88 2.23
N THR A 388 -21.22 -18.76 2.93
CA THR A 388 -21.38 -20.21 2.75
C THR A 388 -22.82 -20.62 3.06
N GLY A 389 -23.37 -20.17 4.19
CA GLY A 389 -24.76 -20.41 4.54
C GLY A 389 -25.75 -19.76 3.57
N VAL A 390 -25.46 -18.54 3.09
CA VAL A 390 -26.30 -17.84 2.10
C VAL A 390 -26.37 -18.60 0.78
N TYR A 391 -25.25 -19.07 0.27
CA TYR A 391 -25.17 -19.73 -1.04
C TYR A 391 -25.69 -21.16 -1.01
N LEU A 392 -25.47 -21.88 0.09
CA LEU A 392 -25.96 -23.25 0.30
C LEU A 392 -27.38 -23.33 0.87
N PHE A 393 -28.01 -22.20 1.18
CA PHE A 393 -29.37 -22.21 1.73
C PHE A 393 -30.33 -23.00 0.83
N PRO A 394 -31.05 -24.02 1.36
CA PRO A 394 -31.91 -24.84 0.54
C PRO A 394 -33.06 -24.05 -0.08
N ARG A 395 -33.31 -24.32 -1.35
CA ARG A 395 -34.36 -23.62 -2.11
C ARG A 395 -35.73 -24.04 -1.63
N GLY A 396 -36.64 -23.06 -1.52
CA GLY A 396 -38.00 -23.29 -1.06
C GLY A 396 -38.23 -23.10 0.44
N GLU A 397 -37.14 -23.02 1.22
CA GLU A 397 -37.21 -22.81 2.66
C GLU A 397 -37.48 -21.34 3.03
N ASP A 398 -38.03 -21.16 4.26
CA ASP A 398 -38.38 -19.85 4.79
C ASP A 398 -37.14 -19.08 5.27
N TRP A 399 -36.51 -18.35 4.36
CA TRP A 399 -35.37 -17.48 4.66
C TRP A 399 -35.64 -16.48 5.79
N ASN A 400 -36.83 -15.87 5.81
CA ASN A 400 -37.18 -14.85 6.79
C ASN A 400 -37.35 -15.47 8.18
N GLY A 401 -37.96 -16.65 8.26
CA GLY A 401 -38.09 -17.40 9.52
C GLY A 401 -36.71 -17.69 10.14
N TYR A 402 -35.72 -18.15 9.34
CA TYR A 402 -34.38 -18.38 9.82
C TYR A 402 -33.58 -17.10 10.09
N LYS A 403 -33.92 -15.99 9.46
CA LYS A 403 -33.37 -14.68 9.76
C LYS A 403 -33.87 -14.13 11.09
N GLU A 404 -35.16 -14.16 11.33
CA GLU A 404 -35.78 -13.59 12.52
C GLU A 404 -35.58 -14.49 13.75
N ASN A 405 -35.61 -15.81 13.56
CA ASN A 405 -35.41 -16.82 14.59
C ASN A 405 -34.09 -17.57 14.34
N PHE A 406 -32.95 -16.85 14.29
CA PHE A 406 -31.65 -17.45 13.98
C PHE A 406 -31.11 -18.30 15.12
N GLU A 407 -31.74 -18.28 16.30
CA GLU A 407 -31.36 -19.06 17.49
C GLU A 407 -32.53 -19.74 18.14
N VAL A 408 -32.28 -20.89 18.80
CA VAL A 408 -33.24 -21.67 19.55
C VAL A 408 -32.60 -22.15 20.85
N TYR A 409 -33.37 -22.19 21.92
CA TYR A 409 -32.88 -22.70 23.20
C TYR A 409 -32.72 -24.23 23.18
N ASP A 410 -31.51 -24.71 23.52
CA ASP A 410 -31.19 -26.12 23.65
C ASP A 410 -31.15 -26.50 25.15
N PRO A 411 -32.14 -27.23 25.67
CA PRO A 411 -32.17 -27.62 27.07
C PRO A 411 -31.01 -28.54 27.47
N ALA A 412 -30.47 -29.33 26.54
CA ALA A 412 -29.38 -30.25 26.81
C ALA A 412 -28.06 -29.53 27.04
N ARG A 413 -27.87 -28.39 26.38
CA ARG A 413 -26.71 -27.53 26.54
C ARG A 413 -26.94 -26.38 27.53
N GLY A 414 -28.19 -26.12 27.88
CA GLY A 414 -28.54 -25.00 28.77
C GLY A 414 -28.28 -23.62 28.16
N CYS A 415 -28.22 -23.51 26.83
CA CYS A 415 -27.93 -22.27 26.15
C CYS A 415 -28.65 -22.16 24.79
N TYR A 416 -28.65 -20.97 24.18
CA TYR A 416 -29.12 -20.79 22.81
C TYR A 416 -28.11 -21.33 21.82
N VAL A 417 -28.57 -22.02 20.78
CA VAL A 417 -27.84 -22.60 19.68
C VAL A 417 -28.41 -22.10 18.35
N GLN A 418 -27.68 -22.27 17.25
CA GLN A 418 -28.19 -21.84 15.95
C GLN A 418 -29.43 -22.62 15.53
N ASN A 419 -30.41 -21.92 14.98
CA ASN A 419 -31.55 -22.50 14.27
C ASN A 419 -31.22 -22.56 12.78
N TRP A 420 -31.07 -23.79 12.24
CA TRP A 420 -30.70 -23.99 10.84
C TRP A 420 -31.21 -25.29 10.29
N THR A 421 -31.28 -25.44 8.97
CA THR A 421 -31.80 -26.63 8.28
C THR A 421 -31.00 -27.91 8.56
N ASN A 422 -29.68 -27.76 8.70
CA ASN A 422 -28.79 -28.84 9.09
C ASN A 422 -27.65 -28.31 9.96
N THR A 423 -27.75 -28.54 11.26
CA THR A 423 -26.77 -28.07 12.25
C THR A 423 -25.56 -29.00 12.43
N GLN A 424 -25.54 -30.14 11.77
CA GLN A 424 -24.44 -31.12 11.86
C GLN A 424 -23.30 -30.84 10.87
N GLN A 425 -23.58 -30.05 9.84
CA GLN A 425 -22.57 -29.69 8.83
C GLN A 425 -21.64 -28.63 9.34
N GLN A 426 -20.32 -28.87 9.25
CA GLN A 426 -19.29 -27.93 9.70
C GLN A 426 -19.23 -26.66 8.85
N GLN A 427 -19.50 -26.79 7.56
CA GLN A 427 -19.38 -25.69 6.59
C GLN A 427 -20.69 -24.90 6.41
N PHE A 428 -21.77 -25.35 6.99
CA PHE A 428 -23.11 -24.91 6.68
C PHE A 428 -23.81 -24.44 7.94
N GLY A 429 -23.86 -23.15 8.14
CA GLY A 429 -24.49 -22.53 9.32
C GLY A 429 -25.38 -21.37 8.96
N ASN A 430 -26.26 -20.99 9.87
CA ASN A 430 -27.11 -19.82 9.71
C ASN A 430 -26.26 -18.54 9.60
N PRO A 431 -26.33 -17.80 8.48
CA PRO A 431 -25.54 -16.58 8.31
C PRO A 431 -25.88 -15.51 9.36
N TYR A 432 -27.12 -15.42 9.83
CA TYR A 432 -27.52 -14.48 10.87
C TYR A 432 -27.05 -14.88 12.27
N TRP A 433 -26.95 -16.20 12.54
CA TRP A 433 -26.24 -16.69 13.73
C TRP A 433 -24.77 -16.25 13.69
N MET A 434 -24.09 -16.45 12.56
CA MET A 434 -22.68 -16.06 12.41
C MET A 434 -22.51 -14.57 12.69
N LEU A 435 -23.36 -13.72 12.10
CA LEU A 435 -23.27 -12.28 12.28
C LEU A 435 -23.52 -11.80 13.71
N ASN A 436 -24.32 -12.55 14.49
CA ASN A 436 -24.74 -12.15 15.83
C ASN A 436 -24.04 -12.90 16.97
N ARG A 437 -23.47 -14.09 16.68
CA ARG A 437 -22.91 -15.00 17.70
C ARG A 437 -21.48 -15.48 17.41
N GLN A 438 -20.87 -14.97 16.33
CA GLN A 438 -19.47 -15.26 15.97
C GLN A 438 -18.77 -13.96 15.57
N ILE A 439 -18.83 -12.97 16.43
CA ILE A 439 -18.42 -11.61 16.12
C ILE A 439 -16.88 -11.49 16.23
N PRO A 440 -16.11 -11.47 15.10
CA PRO A 440 -14.72 -11.10 15.13
C PRO A 440 -14.59 -9.59 15.32
N ILE A 441 -13.79 -9.19 16.28
CA ILE A 441 -13.44 -7.78 16.54
C ILE A 441 -11.94 -7.63 16.32
N THR A 442 -11.54 -6.62 15.58
CA THR A 442 -10.14 -6.29 15.34
C THR A 442 -9.88 -4.83 15.67
N ASP A 443 -8.97 -4.58 16.60
CA ASP A 443 -8.42 -3.26 16.90
C ASP A 443 -6.98 -3.20 16.42
N ARG A 444 -6.64 -2.22 15.57
CA ARG A 444 -5.28 -2.00 15.07
C ARG A 444 -4.82 -0.60 15.39
N ASN A 445 -3.60 -0.51 15.91
CA ASN A 445 -2.91 0.75 16.11
C ASN A 445 -1.59 0.73 15.35
N ARG A 446 -1.27 1.84 14.70
CA ARG A 446 0.01 2.03 14.03
C ARG A 446 0.60 3.36 14.41
N TYR A 447 1.85 3.33 14.81
CA TYR A 447 2.64 4.47 15.20
C TYR A 447 3.85 4.58 14.28
N GLU A 448 4.08 5.75 13.73
CA GLU A 448 5.23 6.03 12.87
C GLU A 448 5.91 7.30 13.35
N PHE A 449 7.22 7.23 13.54
CA PHE A 449 8.07 8.36 13.86
C PHE A 449 9.24 8.39 12.90
N GLY A 450 9.43 9.50 12.20
CA GLY A 450 10.49 9.68 11.24
C GLY A 450 11.25 10.97 11.47
N GLY A 451 12.52 10.96 11.11
CA GLY A 451 13.36 12.14 11.06
C GLY A 451 14.31 12.07 9.89
N SER A 452 14.59 13.19 9.28
CA SER A 452 15.63 13.35 8.26
C SER A 452 16.43 14.62 8.49
N ILE A 453 17.70 14.56 8.16
CA ILE A 453 18.61 15.70 8.09
C ILE A 453 19.25 15.71 6.71
N LYS A 454 19.17 16.83 6.02
CA LYS A 454 19.87 17.09 4.77
C LYS A 454 20.79 18.27 4.93
N TRP A 455 22.04 18.09 4.54
CA TRP A 455 23.05 19.13 4.54
C TRP A 455 23.61 19.30 3.13
N ASP A 456 23.36 20.45 2.53
CA ASP A 456 23.92 20.87 1.25
C ASP A 456 25.31 21.50 1.49
N ILE A 457 26.38 20.67 1.40
CA ILE A 457 27.76 21.06 1.69
C ILE A 457 28.28 22.06 0.65
N THR A 458 27.93 21.77 -0.62
CA THR A 458 28.16 22.65 -1.75
C THR A 458 26.91 22.62 -2.64
N PRO A 459 26.76 23.51 -3.65
CA PRO A 459 25.65 23.40 -4.60
C PRO A 459 25.53 22.01 -5.29
N ASP A 460 26.67 21.31 -5.42
CA ASP A 460 26.74 20.02 -6.10
C ASP A 460 26.74 18.81 -5.17
N LEU A 461 27.13 18.98 -3.90
CA LEU A 461 27.35 17.90 -2.94
C LEU A 461 26.41 18.03 -1.73
N ASN A 462 25.60 17.03 -1.47
CA ASN A 462 24.81 16.95 -0.26
C ASN A 462 24.92 15.60 0.45
N ILE A 463 24.68 15.62 1.75
CA ILE A 463 24.56 14.44 2.61
C ILE A 463 23.18 14.45 3.23
N GLN A 464 22.51 13.31 3.21
CA GLN A 464 21.22 13.12 3.84
C GLN A 464 21.26 11.90 4.74
N GLY A 465 20.79 12.05 5.98
CA GLY A 465 20.53 10.95 6.91
C GLY A 465 19.03 10.85 7.19
N ARG A 466 18.50 9.62 7.22
CA ARG A 466 17.09 9.37 7.57
C ARG A 466 16.96 8.25 8.57
N MET A 467 16.00 8.38 9.47
CA MET A 467 15.66 7.34 10.43
C MET A 467 14.15 7.27 10.59
N ARG A 468 13.60 6.06 10.68
CA ARG A 468 12.18 5.81 10.88
C ARG A 468 11.97 4.62 11.80
N TYR A 469 11.13 4.83 12.80
CA TYR A 469 10.59 3.77 13.64
C TYR A 469 9.11 3.62 13.38
N GLU A 470 8.67 2.39 13.20
CA GLU A 470 7.29 2.02 12.97
C GLU A 470 6.92 0.89 13.92
N ARG A 471 5.75 1.01 14.55
CA ARG A 471 5.15 -0.01 15.40
C ARG A 471 3.70 -0.24 15.00
N GLY A 472 3.37 -1.49 14.70
CA GLY A 472 2.01 -1.99 14.50
C GLY A 472 1.59 -2.86 15.68
N GLU A 473 0.38 -2.66 16.15
CA GLU A 473 -0.26 -3.48 17.20
C GLU A 473 -1.63 -3.89 16.71
N GLU A 474 -1.96 -5.16 16.86
CA GLU A 474 -3.29 -5.67 16.58
C GLU A 474 -3.78 -6.53 17.74
N HIS A 475 -5.02 -6.30 18.14
CA HIS A 475 -5.77 -7.12 19.04
C HIS A 475 -6.98 -7.70 18.30
N TRP A 476 -7.03 -9.01 18.17
CA TRP A 476 -8.11 -9.72 17.50
C TRP A 476 -8.80 -10.65 18.46
N VAL A 477 -10.10 -10.46 18.63
CA VAL A 477 -10.95 -11.28 19.47
C VAL A 477 -11.99 -11.97 18.59
N HIS A 478 -12.16 -13.28 18.77
CA HIS A 478 -13.18 -14.06 18.09
C HIS A 478 -13.84 -15.05 19.05
N ASN A 479 -15.00 -14.68 19.54
CA ASN A 479 -15.80 -15.50 20.42
C ASN A 479 -16.95 -16.17 19.63
N ALA A 480 -16.87 -17.47 19.44
CA ALA A 480 -17.90 -18.25 18.77
C ALA A 480 -18.75 -18.97 19.78
N TYR A 481 -20.05 -18.71 19.77
CA TYR A 481 -21.04 -19.31 20.68
C TYR A 481 -21.19 -20.82 20.39
N ALA A 482 -21.73 -21.56 21.32
CA ALA A 482 -22.03 -22.98 21.19
C ALA A 482 -22.81 -23.27 19.91
N SER A 483 -22.50 -24.34 19.21
CA SER A 483 -23.04 -24.74 17.90
C SER A 483 -22.59 -23.95 16.67
N SER A 484 -21.62 -23.04 16.81
CA SER A 484 -21.26 -22.10 15.74
C SER A 484 -20.73 -22.74 14.47
N VAL A 485 -20.06 -23.88 14.54
CA VAL A 485 -19.56 -24.61 13.37
C VAL A 485 -19.92 -26.08 13.52
N GLY A 486 -21.23 -26.34 13.56
CA GLY A 486 -21.74 -27.68 13.66
C GLY A 486 -21.09 -28.51 14.79
N ASN A 487 -20.51 -29.62 14.42
CA ASN A 487 -19.85 -30.53 15.35
C ASN A 487 -18.41 -30.11 15.71
N LEU A 488 -17.82 -29.13 15.02
CA LEU A 488 -16.43 -28.76 15.26
C LEU A 488 -16.26 -28.02 16.58
N TYR A 489 -17.19 -27.09 16.88
CA TYR A 489 -17.18 -26.34 18.15
C TYR A 489 -18.56 -26.40 18.83
N PRO A 490 -18.97 -27.58 19.31
CA PRO A 490 -20.32 -27.81 19.82
C PRO A 490 -20.65 -26.94 21.05
N MET A 491 -19.63 -26.59 21.85
CA MET A 491 -19.77 -25.80 23.07
C MET A 491 -19.15 -24.41 22.93
N GLY A 492 -18.80 -24.01 21.70
CA GLY A 492 -18.22 -22.71 21.39
C GLY A 492 -16.70 -22.65 21.53
N ARG A 493 -16.14 -21.50 21.14
CA ARG A 493 -14.70 -21.23 21.16
C ARG A 493 -14.43 -19.78 21.54
N MET A 494 -13.38 -19.56 22.31
CA MET A 494 -12.81 -18.23 22.59
C MET A 494 -11.44 -18.10 21.96
N LYS A 495 -11.18 -17.01 21.27
CA LYS A 495 -9.85 -16.59 20.81
C LYS A 495 -9.57 -15.15 21.16
N ASP A 496 -8.37 -14.90 21.69
CA ASP A 496 -7.83 -13.56 22.00
C ASP A 496 -6.37 -13.54 21.53
N ASN A 497 -6.12 -12.86 20.42
CA ASN A 497 -4.81 -12.87 19.78
C ASN A 497 -4.26 -11.45 19.73
N ARG A 498 -2.99 -11.29 20.10
CA ARG A 498 -2.28 -10.01 20.04
C ARG A 498 -1.03 -10.12 19.22
N TYR A 499 -0.90 -9.25 18.23
CA TYR A 499 0.23 -9.19 17.32
C TYR A 499 0.95 -7.87 17.47
N PHE A 500 2.28 -7.93 17.46
CA PHE A 500 3.15 -6.75 17.52
C PHE A 500 4.19 -6.86 16.40
N SER A 501 4.39 -5.77 15.71
CA SER A 501 5.43 -5.66 14.69
C SER A 501 6.15 -4.32 14.83
N ASP A 502 7.46 -4.38 14.88
CA ASP A 502 8.34 -3.22 14.98
C ASP A 502 9.29 -3.20 13.78
N GLN A 503 9.47 -2.03 13.18
CA GLN A 503 10.51 -1.79 12.18
C GLN A 503 11.32 -0.56 12.54
N LEU A 504 12.62 -0.72 12.55
CA LEU A 504 13.58 0.38 12.61
C LEU A 504 14.36 0.40 11.29
N TYR A 505 14.26 1.49 10.57
CA TYR A 505 15.02 1.76 9.35
C TYR A 505 15.93 2.96 9.54
N GLY A 506 17.11 2.93 8.94
CA GLY A 506 17.97 4.09 8.83
C GLY A 506 18.85 4.02 7.59
N ASP A 507 19.17 5.17 7.02
CA ASP A 507 20.10 5.31 5.91
C ASP A 507 20.90 6.61 5.96
N VAL A 508 22.01 6.58 5.22
CA VAL A 508 22.83 7.75 4.93
C VAL A 508 23.13 7.74 3.43
N LEU A 509 22.90 8.87 2.78
CA LEU A 509 23.10 9.10 1.36
C LEU A 509 24.10 10.25 1.17
N VAL A 510 25.04 10.08 0.26
CA VAL A 510 25.94 11.13 -0.25
C VAL A 510 25.63 11.29 -1.73
N SER A 511 25.18 12.46 -2.14
CA SER A 511 24.80 12.75 -3.52
C SER A 511 25.63 13.88 -4.11
N TYR A 512 26.11 13.65 -5.31
CA TYR A 512 26.86 14.60 -6.11
C TYR A 512 26.19 14.81 -7.46
N ASN A 513 25.89 16.06 -7.83
CA ASN A 513 25.26 16.44 -9.08
C ASN A 513 26.02 17.62 -9.68
N HIS A 514 26.62 17.43 -10.86
CA HIS A 514 27.35 18.48 -11.54
C HIS A 514 27.24 18.36 -13.05
N THR A 515 27.25 19.50 -13.76
CA THR A 515 27.23 19.57 -15.22
C THR A 515 28.54 20.14 -15.72
N PHE A 516 29.26 19.35 -16.52
CA PHE A 516 30.54 19.69 -17.15
C PHE A 516 30.32 19.95 -18.65
N ASN A 517 30.12 21.17 -19.06
CA ASN A 517 29.81 21.52 -20.46
C ASN A 517 28.61 20.69 -21.00
N ASP A 518 28.91 19.79 -21.95
CA ASP A 518 27.91 18.88 -22.57
C ASP A 518 27.59 17.64 -21.71
N PHE A 519 28.31 17.38 -20.62
CA PHE A 519 28.10 16.19 -19.78
C PHE A 519 27.51 16.54 -18.42
N SER A 520 26.56 15.75 -17.98
CA SER A 520 26.04 15.80 -16.61
C SER A 520 26.36 14.51 -15.87
N LEU A 521 26.71 14.63 -14.59
CA LEU A 521 26.91 13.50 -13.68
C LEU A 521 26.01 13.68 -12.46
N SER A 522 25.15 12.69 -12.23
CA SER A 522 24.40 12.54 -10.99
C SER A 522 24.78 11.22 -10.33
N ALA A 523 25.44 11.27 -9.19
CA ALA A 523 25.91 10.09 -8.48
C ALA A 523 25.42 10.12 -7.04
N THR A 524 24.99 8.96 -6.53
CA THR A 524 24.61 8.79 -5.12
C THR A 524 25.20 7.49 -4.59
N ALA A 525 25.85 7.56 -3.45
CA ALA A 525 26.30 6.40 -2.68
C ALA A 525 25.65 6.41 -1.30
N GLY A 526 25.38 5.24 -0.74
CA GLY A 526 24.75 5.19 0.55
C GLY A 526 24.82 3.82 1.23
N SER A 527 24.42 3.84 2.48
CA SER A 527 24.26 2.64 3.31
C SER A 527 22.93 2.68 4.03
N SER A 528 22.30 1.54 4.22
CA SER A 528 21.06 1.44 4.96
C SER A 528 21.02 0.19 5.84
N PHE A 529 20.22 0.26 6.90
CA PHE A 529 19.86 -0.90 7.70
C PHE A 529 18.36 -0.95 7.94
N THR A 530 17.84 -2.16 8.00
CA THR A 530 16.47 -2.44 8.41
C THR A 530 16.49 -3.52 9.48
N LYS A 531 15.81 -3.26 10.60
CA LYS A 531 15.59 -4.24 11.65
C LYS A 531 14.10 -4.40 11.83
N THR A 532 13.59 -5.61 11.62
CA THR A 532 12.19 -5.97 11.87
C THR A 532 12.09 -6.94 13.02
N LYS A 533 11.07 -6.78 13.85
CA LYS A 533 10.74 -7.68 14.94
C LYS A 533 9.24 -7.91 14.89
N THR A 534 8.83 -9.18 14.94
CA THR A 534 7.41 -9.54 15.09
C THR A 534 7.26 -10.45 16.29
N SER A 535 6.19 -10.28 17.02
CA SER A 535 5.82 -11.15 18.13
C SER A 535 4.31 -11.27 18.23
N HIS A 536 3.84 -12.40 18.71
CA HIS A 536 2.43 -12.60 18.95
C HIS A 536 2.17 -13.42 20.20
N VAL A 537 0.99 -13.24 20.75
CA VAL A 537 0.43 -14.06 21.82
C VAL A 537 -0.93 -14.52 21.33
N ASP A 538 -1.09 -15.82 21.16
CA ASP A 538 -2.34 -16.45 20.76
C ASP A 538 -2.92 -17.21 21.95
N LEU A 539 -4.07 -16.74 22.42
CA LEU A 539 -4.85 -17.40 23.45
C LEU A 539 -6.13 -17.95 22.82
N TRP A 540 -6.36 -19.23 22.92
CA TRP A 540 -7.59 -19.81 22.42
C TRP A 540 -8.03 -21.01 23.25
N GLY A 541 -9.33 -21.25 23.24
CA GLY A 541 -9.94 -22.34 23.96
C GLY A 541 -11.27 -22.78 23.39
N GLU A 542 -11.51 -24.11 23.44
CA GLU A 542 -12.75 -24.73 22.98
C GLU A 542 -13.54 -25.20 24.19
N GLY A 543 -14.86 -24.96 24.17
CA GLY A 543 -15.73 -25.45 25.23
C GLY A 543 -15.80 -26.99 25.27
N SER A 544 -15.83 -27.56 26.44
CA SER A 544 -15.96 -29.00 26.66
C SER A 544 -17.43 -29.41 26.74
N GLN A 545 -17.80 -30.52 26.08
CA GLN A 545 -19.12 -31.13 26.25
C GLN A 545 -19.27 -31.84 27.61
N PHE A 546 -18.17 -32.11 28.29
CA PHE A 546 -18.15 -32.86 29.54
C PHE A 546 -17.50 -32.00 30.62
N SER A 547 -18.29 -31.49 31.55
CA SER A 547 -17.79 -31.31 32.90
C SER A 547 -17.27 -32.67 33.34
N GLN A 548 -15.94 -32.83 33.53
CA GLN A 548 -15.40 -34.08 34.00
C GLN A 548 -16.03 -34.42 35.38
N PRO A 549 -16.75 -35.53 35.51
CA PRO A 549 -17.29 -35.90 36.81
C PRO A 549 -16.15 -36.06 37.80
N GLY A 550 -16.14 -35.28 38.87
CA GLY A 550 -15.14 -35.31 39.90
C GLY A 550 -14.06 -34.22 39.82
N SER A 551 -13.96 -33.44 38.75
CA SER A 551 -12.96 -32.33 38.68
C SER A 551 -13.42 -31.05 39.43
N GLY A 552 -14.67 -30.95 39.80
CA GLY A 552 -15.23 -29.74 40.42
C GLY A 552 -15.39 -28.52 39.49
N ASN A 553 -14.94 -28.62 38.26
CA ASN A 553 -14.98 -27.55 37.28
C ASN A 553 -16.22 -27.68 36.40
N ILE A 554 -17.09 -26.67 36.45
CA ILE A 554 -18.29 -26.60 35.63
C ILE A 554 -17.99 -25.64 34.46
N PHE A 555 -18.18 -26.14 33.22
CA PHE A 555 -18.11 -25.30 32.03
C PHE A 555 -19.49 -24.68 31.74
N TYR A 556 -19.49 -23.36 31.53
CA TYR A 556 -20.70 -22.61 31.19
C TYR A 556 -20.60 -22.17 29.71
N PRO A 557 -21.43 -22.72 28.79
CA PRO A 557 -21.41 -22.31 27.38
C PRO A 557 -21.66 -20.81 27.24
N ASN A 558 -20.99 -20.20 26.24
CA ASN A 558 -21.20 -18.79 25.87
C ASN A 558 -20.76 -17.75 26.94
N ILE A 559 -20.06 -18.15 28.01
CA ILE A 559 -19.43 -17.24 28.96
C ILE A 559 -17.93 -17.16 28.67
N PHE A 560 -17.54 -16.18 27.85
CA PHE A 560 -16.20 -16.02 27.31
C PHE A 560 -15.26 -15.37 28.32
N THR A 561 -14.78 -16.17 29.25
CA THR A 561 -13.73 -15.80 30.20
C THR A 561 -12.58 -16.79 30.13
N PRO A 562 -11.32 -16.32 30.37
CA PRO A 562 -10.17 -17.23 30.36
C PRO A 562 -10.36 -18.42 31.29
N ASN A 563 -10.85 -18.19 32.51
CA ASN A 563 -11.06 -19.29 33.46
C ASN A 563 -12.06 -20.32 32.98
N ASN A 564 -13.11 -19.94 32.31
CA ASN A 564 -14.14 -20.85 31.79
C ASN A 564 -13.60 -21.64 30.58
N TYR A 565 -12.91 -20.98 29.64
CA TYR A 565 -12.42 -21.60 28.42
C TYR A 565 -11.03 -22.19 28.53
N TYR A 566 -10.13 -21.70 29.39
CA TYR A 566 -8.79 -22.27 29.57
C TYR A 566 -8.67 -23.19 30.77
N GLY A 567 -9.51 -23.05 31.76
CA GLY A 567 -9.51 -23.90 32.98
C GLY A 567 -10.22 -25.23 32.82
N ASN A 568 -11.17 -25.36 31.88
CA ASN A 568 -12.10 -26.51 31.77
C ASN A 568 -12.02 -27.28 30.45
N MET A 569 -10.83 -27.33 29.84
CA MET A 569 -10.72 -27.76 28.44
C MET A 569 -10.36 -29.22 28.25
N SER A 570 -11.03 -29.83 27.24
CA SER A 570 -10.58 -31.10 26.64
C SER A 570 -9.40 -30.87 25.67
N THR A 571 -9.29 -29.65 25.12
CA THR A 571 -8.22 -29.27 24.23
C THR A 571 -7.73 -27.90 24.62
N VAL A 572 -6.62 -27.84 25.33
CA VAL A 572 -5.99 -26.57 25.74
C VAL A 572 -5.32 -25.96 24.55
N GLY A 573 -5.77 -24.76 24.19
CA GLY A 573 -5.05 -23.90 23.30
C GLY A 573 -3.68 -23.58 23.86
N LYS A 574 -2.67 -23.66 23.03
CA LYS A 574 -1.32 -23.27 23.39
C LYS A 574 -1.25 -21.76 23.53
N ASP A 575 -0.56 -21.35 24.55
CA ASP A 575 0.05 -20.06 24.65
C ASP A 575 1.26 -20.05 23.69
N ASP A 576 1.01 -19.81 22.39
CA ASP A 576 2.07 -19.70 21.39
C ASP A 576 2.62 -18.28 21.43
N ASN A 577 3.53 -18.04 22.37
CA ASN A 577 4.28 -16.79 22.45
C ASN A 577 5.59 -16.96 21.69
N TRP A 578 5.69 -16.44 20.46
CA TRP A 578 6.93 -16.49 19.71
C TRP A 578 7.33 -15.14 19.13
N MET A 579 8.61 -14.98 18.89
CA MET A 579 9.20 -13.75 18.39
C MET A 579 10.16 -14.06 17.25
N THR A 580 10.02 -13.32 16.15
CA THR A 580 11.04 -13.30 15.09
C THR A 580 11.75 -11.97 15.05
N GLN A 581 13.01 -12.01 14.67
CA GLN A 581 13.80 -10.82 14.40
C GLN A 581 14.61 -11.04 13.13
N LYS A 582 14.58 -10.03 12.24
CA LYS A 582 15.37 -10.01 11.01
C LYS A 582 16.12 -8.70 10.88
N ARG A 583 17.35 -8.77 10.39
CA ARG A 583 18.18 -7.60 10.08
C ARG A 583 18.71 -7.69 8.66
N LEU A 584 18.62 -6.59 7.94
CA LEU A 584 19.18 -6.40 6.61
C LEU A 584 20.09 -5.16 6.64
N ASN A 585 21.36 -5.34 6.30
CA ASN A 585 22.30 -4.23 6.12
C ASN A 585 22.66 -4.14 4.64
N SER A 586 22.92 -2.93 4.15
CA SER A 586 23.12 -2.72 2.73
C SER A 586 24.08 -1.58 2.45
N VAL A 587 24.84 -1.72 1.35
CA VAL A 587 25.63 -0.65 0.74
C VAL A 587 25.27 -0.57 -0.73
N PHE A 588 25.09 0.62 -1.27
CA PHE A 588 24.66 0.82 -2.65
C PHE A 588 25.25 2.10 -3.24
N ALA A 589 25.34 2.11 -4.56
CA ALA A 589 25.71 3.28 -5.33
C ALA A 589 24.95 3.31 -6.66
N THR A 590 24.67 4.50 -7.16
CA THR A 590 24.12 4.75 -8.49
C THR A 590 24.81 5.92 -9.12
N ALA A 591 25.00 5.87 -10.44
CA ALA A 591 25.50 6.98 -11.23
C ALA A 591 24.70 7.08 -12.53
N GLN A 592 24.33 8.29 -12.90
CA GLN A 592 23.77 8.62 -14.19
C GLN A 592 24.71 9.59 -14.89
N LEU A 593 25.12 9.24 -16.10
CA LEU A 593 25.88 10.09 -17.02
C LEU A 593 24.94 10.58 -18.09
N GLY A 594 24.84 11.89 -18.27
CA GLY A 594 24.10 12.54 -19.35
C GLY A 594 25.03 13.19 -20.35
N TYR A 595 24.67 13.15 -21.63
CA TYR A 595 25.35 13.86 -22.72
C TYR A 595 24.34 14.72 -23.49
N ARG A 596 24.55 16.02 -23.52
CA ARG A 596 23.71 17.04 -24.19
C ARG A 596 22.22 16.91 -23.89
N GLU A 597 21.90 16.54 -22.63
CA GLU A 597 20.50 16.32 -22.18
C GLU A 597 19.69 15.36 -23.06
N GLY A 598 20.37 14.58 -23.92
CA GLY A 598 19.70 13.70 -24.89
C GLY A 598 20.13 12.24 -24.81
N ILE A 599 21.29 11.90 -24.22
CA ILE A 599 21.70 10.51 -23.99
C ILE A 599 21.99 10.34 -22.51
N PHE A 600 21.40 9.29 -21.91
CA PHE A 600 21.61 8.98 -20.50
C PHE A 600 22.03 7.53 -20.32
N LEU A 601 23.01 7.30 -19.46
CA LEU A 601 23.47 6.00 -19.03
C LEU A 601 23.38 5.90 -17.51
N ASP A 602 22.60 4.92 -17.03
CA ASP A 602 22.44 4.62 -15.60
C ASP A 602 23.23 3.35 -15.25
N ILE A 603 23.97 3.41 -14.16
CA ILE A 603 24.61 2.25 -13.54
C ILE A 603 24.26 2.26 -12.07
N SER A 604 23.79 1.14 -11.55
CA SER A 604 23.59 0.98 -10.11
C SER A 604 24.10 -0.37 -9.63
N ALA A 605 24.54 -0.36 -8.40
CA ALA A 605 25.04 -1.54 -7.71
C ALA A 605 24.61 -1.50 -6.24
N ARG A 606 24.21 -2.67 -5.71
CA ARG A 606 23.85 -2.86 -4.32
C ARG A 606 24.36 -4.19 -3.81
N ASN A 607 24.80 -4.20 -2.57
CA ASN A 607 25.09 -5.42 -1.84
C ASN A 607 24.31 -5.46 -0.52
N ASP A 608 23.61 -6.57 -0.29
CA ASP A 608 22.81 -6.82 0.90
C ASP A 608 23.42 -7.95 1.74
N TRP A 609 23.34 -7.80 3.07
CA TRP A 609 23.63 -8.83 4.06
C TRP A 609 22.36 -9.10 4.88
N SER A 610 21.79 -10.29 4.74
CA SER A 610 20.55 -10.67 5.43
C SER A 610 20.83 -11.66 6.57
N SER A 611 20.29 -11.38 7.75
CA SER A 611 20.36 -12.31 8.87
C SER A 611 19.54 -13.60 8.64
N ALA A 612 18.60 -13.61 7.70
CA ALA A 612 17.84 -14.82 7.35
C ALA A 612 18.71 -15.84 6.61
N LEU A 613 19.80 -15.38 6.00
CA LEU A 613 20.81 -16.22 5.33
C LEU A 613 22.08 -16.42 6.19
N ALA A 614 22.05 -16.03 7.45
CA ALA A 614 23.15 -16.37 8.38
C ALA A 614 23.38 -17.89 8.42
N PHE A 615 24.64 -18.30 8.58
CA PHE A 615 25.07 -19.70 8.55
C PHE A 615 24.93 -20.39 7.18
N THR A 616 24.66 -19.68 6.11
CA THR A 616 24.73 -20.14 4.72
C THR A 616 25.94 -19.54 4.01
N GLU A 617 26.34 -20.14 2.89
CA GLU A 617 27.40 -19.62 2.02
C GLU A 617 26.96 -18.33 1.28
N SER A 618 25.66 -18.00 1.29
CA SER A 618 25.04 -16.91 0.53
C SER A 618 24.51 -15.77 1.41
N CYS A 619 25.13 -15.48 2.56
CA CYS A 619 24.69 -14.40 3.44
C CYS A 619 24.86 -12.99 2.83
N SER A 620 25.67 -12.87 1.77
CA SER A 620 25.94 -11.63 1.03
C SER A 620 25.53 -11.81 -0.44
N PHE A 621 24.80 -10.85 -1.00
CA PHE A 621 24.37 -10.93 -2.39
C PHE A 621 24.40 -9.57 -3.08
N PHE A 622 24.93 -9.58 -4.30
CA PHE A 622 25.20 -8.41 -5.11
C PHE A 622 24.19 -8.27 -6.26
N TYR A 623 23.73 -7.05 -6.50
CA TYR A 623 22.74 -6.68 -7.50
C TYR A 623 23.25 -5.56 -8.41
N PRO A 624 23.61 -5.82 -9.65
CA PRO A 624 23.91 -4.82 -10.65
C PRO A 624 22.65 -4.44 -11.44
N SER A 625 22.60 -3.18 -11.90
CA SER A 625 21.61 -2.71 -12.89
C SER A 625 22.27 -1.73 -13.85
N PHE A 626 21.92 -1.83 -15.13
CA PHE A 626 22.40 -0.97 -16.21
C PHE A 626 21.20 -0.48 -17.02
N GLY A 627 21.23 0.78 -17.41
CA GLY A 627 20.20 1.37 -18.24
C GLY A 627 20.74 2.40 -19.20
N GLY A 628 20.07 2.58 -20.34
CA GLY A 628 20.38 3.63 -21.28
C GLY A 628 19.11 4.22 -21.87
N SER A 629 19.12 5.52 -22.17
CA SER A 629 18.06 6.19 -22.92
C SER A 629 18.60 7.22 -23.87
N VAL A 630 17.85 7.42 -24.97
CA VAL A 630 18.18 8.40 -26.00
C VAL A 630 16.93 9.20 -26.35
N LEU A 631 17.03 10.52 -26.26
CA LEU A 631 16.02 11.50 -26.65
C LEU A 631 16.40 12.03 -28.02
N LEU A 632 15.78 11.49 -29.06
CA LEU A 632 16.15 11.86 -30.45
C LEU A 632 15.79 13.29 -30.80
N ASN A 633 14.73 13.85 -30.19
CA ASN A 633 14.33 15.27 -30.39
C ASN A 633 15.37 16.27 -29.89
N LYS A 634 16.35 15.86 -29.08
CA LYS A 634 17.48 16.72 -28.65
C LYS A 634 18.60 16.81 -29.70
N PHE A 635 18.66 15.89 -30.66
CA PHE A 635 19.72 15.81 -31.69
C PHE A 635 19.20 16.08 -33.09
N VAL A 636 17.91 15.83 -33.35
CA VAL A 636 17.28 16.00 -34.65
C VAL A 636 16.04 16.88 -34.48
N ASP A 637 15.95 17.93 -35.27
CA ASP A 637 14.73 18.73 -35.33
C ASP A 637 13.60 17.89 -35.95
N MET A 638 12.63 17.51 -35.12
CA MET A 638 11.48 16.69 -35.53
C MET A 638 10.21 17.51 -35.79
N GLY A 639 10.36 18.85 -35.85
CA GLY A 639 9.26 19.78 -36.06
C GLY A 639 8.38 20.01 -34.81
N LYS A 640 7.45 20.94 -34.91
CA LYS A 640 6.64 21.45 -33.78
C LYS A 640 5.63 20.45 -33.18
N ASN A 641 5.44 19.29 -33.82
CA ASN A 641 4.43 18.30 -33.40
C ASN A 641 5.02 17.13 -32.60
N ILE A 642 6.33 17.08 -32.43
CA ILE A 642 7.02 16.04 -31.65
C ILE A 642 7.77 16.71 -30.50
N ASP A 643 7.19 16.61 -29.32
CA ASP A 643 7.72 17.26 -28.11
C ASP A 643 8.75 16.33 -27.43
N LEU A 644 8.50 15.01 -27.43
CA LEU A 644 9.39 13.99 -26.88
C LEU A 644 9.41 12.77 -27.79
N PHE A 645 10.60 12.26 -28.09
CA PHE A 645 10.81 11.01 -28.81
C PHE A 645 11.98 10.25 -28.17
N LYS A 646 11.65 9.34 -27.25
CA LYS A 646 12.62 8.69 -26.38
C LYS A 646 12.58 7.18 -26.51
N PHE A 647 13.74 6.57 -26.68
CA PHE A 647 13.96 5.14 -26.50
C PHE A 647 14.70 4.87 -25.20
N ARG A 648 14.40 3.77 -24.56
CA ARG A 648 15.05 3.32 -23.34
C ARG A 648 15.22 1.80 -23.32
N ALA A 649 16.30 1.36 -22.68
CA ALA A 649 16.56 -0.05 -22.43
C ALA A 649 17.27 -0.21 -21.08
N SER A 650 16.89 -1.25 -20.33
CA SER A 650 17.54 -1.55 -19.06
C SER A 650 17.62 -3.05 -18.80
N TYR A 651 18.68 -3.44 -18.09
CA TYR A 651 18.87 -4.80 -17.61
C TYR A 651 19.29 -4.76 -16.15
N SER A 652 18.67 -5.60 -15.33
CA SER A 652 18.96 -5.68 -13.91
C SER A 652 18.89 -7.11 -13.39
N ILE A 653 19.64 -7.35 -12.33
CA ILE A 653 19.55 -8.56 -11.50
C ILE A 653 19.17 -8.10 -10.10
N VAL A 654 18.06 -8.62 -9.56
CA VAL A 654 17.61 -8.33 -8.20
C VAL A 654 17.30 -9.64 -7.49
N GLY A 655 17.74 -9.79 -6.24
CA GLY A 655 17.40 -10.94 -5.43
C GLY A 655 16.05 -10.77 -4.73
N ASN A 656 15.51 -11.86 -4.23
CA ASN A 656 14.41 -11.87 -3.28
C ASN A 656 14.90 -12.57 -2.01
N ASP A 657 14.66 -11.93 -0.85
CA ASP A 657 15.13 -12.47 0.43
C ASP A 657 14.27 -13.67 0.86
N VAL A 658 14.79 -14.47 1.77
CA VAL A 658 14.15 -15.69 2.22
C VAL A 658 13.48 -15.50 3.59
N PRO A 659 12.48 -16.33 3.93
CA PRO A 659 11.93 -16.38 5.29
C PRO A 659 13.01 -16.67 6.33
N VAL A 660 12.81 -16.20 7.57
CA VAL A 660 13.71 -16.50 8.68
C VAL A 660 13.68 -17.98 9.06
N PHE A 661 14.76 -18.47 9.68
CA PHE A 661 14.91 -19.82 10.23
C PHE A 661 14.97 -20.99 9.23
N MET A 662 15.05 -20.73 7.91
CA MET A 662 15.20 -21.82 6.94
C MET A 662 16.57 -22.52 7.02
N SER A 663 17.59 -21.82 7.52
CA SER A 663 18.97 -22.35 7.67
C SER A 663 19.21 -23.04 9.01
N ASN A 664 18.25 -23.01 9.95
CA ASN A 664 18.40 -23.51 11.31
C ASN A 664 17.47 -24.68 11.61
N LEU A 665 17.91 -25.58 12.50
CA LEU A 665 17.05 -26.58 13.12
C LEU A 665 16.24 -25.92 14.23
N LEU A 666 14.92 -25.90 14.08
CA LEU A 666 14.00 -25.38 15.09
C LEU A 666 13.29 -26.55 15.80
N TYR A 667 13.58 -26.70 17.08
CA TYR A 667 12.81 -27.58 17.96
C TYR A 667 11.63 -26.79 18.53
N SER A 668 10.45 -27.36 18.52
CA SER A 668 9.30 -26.77 19.20
C SER A 668 9.12 -27.37 20.60
N LEU A 669 8.81 -26.51 21.56
CA LEU A 669 8.49 -26.92 22.92
C LEU A 669 6.98 -27.16 23.00
N GLY A 670 6.59 -28.42 23.20
CA GLY A 670 5.19 -28.78 23.37
C GLY A 670 4.71 -28.57 24.81
N SER A 671 3.43 -28.87 25.04
CA SER A 671 2.85 -28.90 26.40
C SER A 671 3.64 -29.84 27.30
N GLN A 672 3.76 -29.49 28.59
CA GLN A 672 4.50 -30.23 29.61
C GLN A 672 6.02 -30.38 29.34
N GLY A 673 6.60 -29.48 28.53
CA GLY A 673 8.04 -29.50 28.26
C GLY A 673 8.50 -30.55 27.24
N ALA A 674 7.57 -31.18 26.52
CA ALA A 674 7.92 -32.10 25.43
C ALA A 674 8.65 -31.36 24.30
N ILE A 675 9.82 -31.86 23.93
CA ILE A 675 10.60 -31.34 22.80
C ILE A 675 10.18 -32.07 21.52
N THR A 676 9.61 -31.36 20.56
CA THR A 676 9.30 -31.89 19.23
C THR A 676 10.48 -31.60 18.30
N PRO A 677 11.07 -32.64 17.68
CA PRO A 677 12.11 -32.44 16.67
C PRO A 677 11.60 -31.66 15.47
N PRO A 678 12.48 -30.96 14.73
CA PRO A 678 12.09 -30.29 13.50
C PRO A 678 11.62 -31.32 12.46
N ASP A 679 10.61 -31.00 11.71
CA ASP A 679 10.09 -31.77 10.58
C ASP A 679 10.81 -31.44 9.25
N LYS A 680 11.66 -30.42 9.25
CA LYS A 680 12.37 -29.89 8.07
C LYS A 680 13.88 -29.86 8.27
N ALA A 681 14.59 -30.28 7.25
CA ALA A 681 16.06 -30.20 7.23
C ALA A 681 16.50 -28.73 7.13
N PRO A 682 17.56 -28.31 7.87
CA PRO A 682 18.16 -27.00 7.69
C PRO A 682 18.81 -26.89 6.31
N PHE A 683 18.62 -25.76 5.64
CA PHE A 683 19.13 -25.56 4.28
C PHE A 683 20.39 -24.68 4.31
N ARG A 684 21.57 -25.28 4.44
CA ARG A 684 22.86 -24.57 4.54
C ARG A 684 23.34 -24.01 3.21
N THR A 685 22.96 -24.60 2.07
CA THR A 685 23.31 -24.15 0.72
C THR A 685 22.22 -23.25 0.12
N LEU A 686 21.31 -22.73 0.95
CA LEU A 686 20.23 -21.86 0.55
C LEU A 686 20.78 -20.61 -0.14
N LYS A 687 20.28 -20.36 -1.34
CA LYS A 687 20.60 -19.18 -2.15
C LYS A 687 19.36 -18.28 -2.24
N PRO A 688 19.52 -16.96 -2.27
CA PRO A 688 18.40 -16.08 -2.58
C PRO A 688 17.87 -16.31 -4.00
N GLU A 689 16.58 -16.17 -4.19
CA GLU A 689 16.01 -16.13 -5.53
C GLU A 689 16.60 -14.95 -6.31
N LYS A 690 16.87 -15.12 -7.60
CA LYS A 690 17.41 -14.06 -8.47
C LYS A 690 16.50 -13.81 -9.65
N THR A 691 16.00 -12.58 -9.77
CA THR A 691 15.21 -12.10 -10.89
C THR A 691 16.10 -11.34 -11.86
N HIS A 692 16.26 -11.88 -13.07
CA HIS A 692 16.89 -11.24 -14.22
C HIS A 692 15.80 -10.52 -15.01
N SER A 693 15.94 -9.23 -15.24
CA SER A 693 14.92 -8.40 -15.89
C SER A 693 15.51 -7.62 -17.05
N LEU A 694 14.96 -7.80 -18.23
CA LEU A 694 15.20 -6.97 -19.41
C LEU A 694 13.96 -6.13 -19.68
N GLU A 695 14.15 -4.86 -19.96
CA GLU A 695 13.09 -3.92 -20.31
C GLU A 695 13.54 -3.06 -21.50
N ILE A 696 12.68 -2.90 -22.50
CA ILE A 696 12.87 -2.03 -23.66
C ILE A 696 11.60 -1.20 -23.81
N GLY A 697 11.74 0.10 -24.00
CA GLY A 697 10.57 0.97 -24.07
C GLY A 697 10.75 2.16 -25.01
N PHE A 698 9.62 2.71 -25.35
CA PHE A 698 9.46 3.94 -26.11
C PHE A 698 8.51 4.87 -25.36
N ASP A 699 8.90 6.15 -25.21
CA ASP A 699 8.08 7.20 -24.67
C ASP A 699 8.00 8.33 -25.69
N GLY A 700 6.79 8.70 -26.09
CA GLY A 700 6.54 9.76 -27.07
C GLY A 700 5.49 10.75 -26.59
N THR A 701 5.76 12.04 -26.81
CA THR A 701 4.81 13.12 -26.56
C THR A 701 4.71 13.92 -27.84
N PHE A 702 3.48 14.16 -28.27
CA PHE A 702 3.17 14.74 -29.56
C PHE A 702 2.11 15.84 -29.44
N LEU A 703 2.03 16.69 -30.50
CA LEU A 703 1.00 17.69 -30.71
C LEU A 703 0.91 18.68 -29.52
N GLN A 704 2.05 19.25 -29.13
CA GLN A 704 2.13 20.19 -28.02
C GLN A 704 1.60 19.59 -26.71
N ASN A 705 2.14 18.42 -26.34
CA ASN A 705 1.78 17.66 -25.13
C ASN A 705 0.33 17.11 -25.06
N ARG A 706 -0.42 17.13 -26.17
CA ARG A 706 -1.79 16.60 -26.19
C ARG A 706 -1.85 15.08 -26.26
N LEU A 707 -0.92 14.45 -26.97
CA LEU A 707 -0.88 13.01 -27.16
C LEU A 707 0.37 12.43 -26.50
N ASN A 708 0.17 11.56 -25.51
CA ASN A 708 1.23 10.83 -24.83
C ASN A 708 1.14 9.33 -25.13
N ILE A 709 2.24 8.71 -25.53
CA ILE A 709 2.32 7.28 -25.81
C ILE A 709 3.47 6.67 -25.03
N ASN A 710 3.20 5.62 -24.28
CA ASN A 710 4.21 4.80 -23.62
C ASN A 710 4.05 3.35 -24.05
N LEU A 711 5.13 2.75 -24.54
CA LEU A 711 5.19 1.34 -24.91
C LEU A 711 6.37 0.69 -24.20
N THR A 712 6.15 -0.43 -23.56
CA THR A 712 7.20 -1.18 -22.87
C THR A 712 7.07 -2.66 -23.15
N TYR A 713 8.13 -3.29 -23.63
CA TYR A 713 8.33 -4.74 -23.63
C TYR A 713 9.21 -5.13 -22.45
N TYR A 714 8.85 -6.21 -21.76
CA TYR A 714 9.65 -6.74 -20.67
C TYR A 714 9.76 -8.27 -20.73
N LYS A 715 10.88 -8.76 -20.18
CA LYS A 715 11.09 -10.18 -19.94
C LYS A 715 11.83 -10.36 -18.61
N THR A 716 11.25 -11.15 -17.71
CA THR A 716 11.85 -11.47 -16.40
C THR A 716 11.96 -12.97 -16.22
N ASN A 717 13.08 -13.42 -15.65
CA ASN A 717 13.31 -14.80 -15.26
C ASN A 717 13.73 -14.84 -13.80
N THR A 718 12.92 -15.46 -12.95
CA THR A 718 13.25 -15.64 -11.53
C THR A 718 13.76 -17.06 -11.31
N LYS A 719 15.03 -17.18 -11.00
CA LYS A 719 15.77 -18.44 -10.80
C LYS A 719 16.03 -18.68 -9.33
N ASN A 720 16.47 -19.92 -8.99
CA ASN A 720 16.75 -20.36 -7.63
C ASN A 720 15.51 -20.24 -6.70
N GLN A 721 14.33 -20.57 -7.22
CA GLN A 721 13.12 -20.65 -6.40
C GLN A 721 13.36 -21.62 -5.25
N PHE A 722 12.83 -21.34 -4.07
CA PHE A 722 12.92 -22.27 -2.97
C PHE A 722 11.60 -23.03 -2.77
N PHE A 723 11.70 -24.35 -2.60
CA PHE A 723 10.55 -25.22 -2.36
C PHE A 723 10.79 -26.10 -1.16
N SER A 724 9.70 -26.48 -0.51
CA SER A 724 9.68 -27.54 0.46
C SER A 724 9.29 -28.84 -0.26
N VAL A 725 10.19 -29.80 -0.33
CA VAL A 725 9.96 -31.10 -0.95
C VAL A 725 10.08 -32.20 0.11
N ALA A 726 9.43 -33.36 -0.13
CA ALA A 726 9.55 -34.48 0.76
C ALA A 726 11.03 -34.89 0.93
N ALA A 727 11.41 -35.14 2.16
CA ALA A 727 12.75 -35.68 2.48
C ALA A 727 12.76 -37.20 2.36
N PRO A 728 13.92 -37.83 2.08
CA PRO A 728 14.06 -39.29 2.17
C PRO A 728 13.66 -39.78 3.57
N TYR A 729 12.93 -40.90 3.64
CA TYR A 729 12.43 -41.43 4.88
C TYR A 729 13.56 -41.73 5.91
N GLU A 730 14.71 -42.14 5.41
CA GLU A 730 15.89 -42.46 6.19
C GLU A 730 16.50 -41.28 6.93
N SER A 731 16.14 -40.03 6.47
CA SER A 731 16.60 -38.81 7.14
C SER A 731 15.93 -38.55 8.48
N GLY A 732 14.81 -39.23 8.78
CA GLY A 732 13.97 -38.96 9.95
C GLY A 732 13.22 -37.61 9.88
N LEU A 733 13.25 -36.94 8.74
CA LEU A 733 12.62 -35.63 8.49
C LEU A 733 11.51 -35.81 7.47
N ARG A 734 10.46 -34.98 7.55
CA ARG A 734 9.35 -35.02 6.57
C ARG A 734 9.70 -34.27 5.29
N ASN A 735 10.36 -33.13 5.43
CA ASN A 735 10.60 -32.22 4.33
C ASN A 735 12.03 -31.68 4.32
N ARG A 736 12.49 -31.30 3.14
CA ARG A 736 13.73 -30.54 2.93
C ARG A 736 13.47 -29.37 2.00
N TYR A 737 14.23 -28.30 2.12
CA TYR A 737 14.22 -27.21 1.17
C TYR A 737 15.21 -27.46 0.03
N VAL A 738 14.84 -27.01 -1.17
CA VAL A 738 15.70 -27.04 -2.34
C VAL A 738 15.62 -25.68 -3.05
N ASN A 739 16.73 -25.25 -3.66
CA ASN A 739 16.72 -24.13 -4.62
C ASN A 739 16.67 -24.72 -6.02
N ALA A 740 15.57 -24.48 -6.72
CA ALA A 740 15.39 -24.93 -8.09
C ALA A 740 14.36 -24.04 -8.80
N GLY A 741 14.13 -24.37 -10.07
CA GLY A 741 13.06 -23.72 -10.83
C GLY A 741 13.42 -22.38 -11.46
N ASN A 742 12.64 -22.06 -12.49
CA ASN A 742 12.71 -20.80 -13.23
C ASN A 742 11.29 -20.38 -13.62
N VAL A 743 10.85 -19.21 -13.12
CA VAL A 743 9.58 -18.59 -13.51
C VAL A 743 9.86 -17.47 -14.51
N GLU A 744 9.32 -17.59 -15.70
CA GLU A 744 9.41 -16.56 -16.74
C GLU A 744 8.12 -15.75 -16.80
N ASN A 745 8.24 -14.42 -16.79
CA ASN A 745 7.20 -13.48 -17.16
C ASN A 745 7.68 -12.66 -18.34
N LYS A 746 6.89 -12.57 -19.40
CA LYS A 746 7.15 -11.70 -20.53
C LYS A 746 5.87 -11.07 -21.02
N GLY A 747 5.97 -9.84 -21.50
CA GLY A 747 4.78 -9.14 -21.93
C GLY A 747 5.08 -7.75 -22.46
N PHE A 748 4.00 -7.06 -22.77
CA PHE A 748 4.08 -5.68 -23.18
C PHE A 748 3.01 -4.85 -22.47
N GLU A 749 3.35 -3.59 -22.24
CA GLU A 749 2.51 -2.57 -21.65
C GLU A 749 2.38 -1.43 -22.64
N PHE A 750 1.17 -0.94 -22.81
CA PHE A 750 0.85 0.18 -23.67
C PHE A 750 -0.05 1.15 -22.94
N SER A 751 0.32 2.43 -22.97
CA SER A 751 -0.52 3.52 -22.45
C SER A 751 -0.61 4.60 -23.51
N ILE A 752 -1.81 5.12 -23.73
CA ILE A 752 -2.06 6.28 -24.57
C ILE A 752 -2.91 7.27 -23.80
N GLY A 753 -2.45 8.52 -23.72
CA GLY A 753 -3.14 9.64 -23.11
C GLY A 753 -3.45 10.69 -24.13
N TRP A 754 -4.66 11.23 -24.09
CA TRP A 754 -5.06 12.38 -24.88
C TRP A 754 -5.58 13.46 -23.95
N TYR A 755 -5.09 14.69 -24.13
CA TYR A 755 -5.58 15.87 -23.42
C TYR A 755 -5.94 16.94 -24.43
N GLU A 756 -7.12 17.54 -24.29
CA GLU A 756 -7.56 18.65 -25.12
C GLU A 756 -8.28 19.69 -24.26
N GLN A 757 -7.89 20.94 -24.44
CA GLN A 757 -8.57 22.09 -23.87
C GLN A 757 -9.44 22.74 -24.97
N PHE A 758 -10.75 22.55 -24.90
CA PHE A 758 -11.67 23.07 -25.89
C PHE A 758 -12.05 24.53 -25.63
N THR A 759 -12.17 24.88 -24.33
CA THR A 759 -12.46 26.25 -23.87
C THR A 759 -11.80 26.47 -22.51
N ASP A 760 -11.77 27.69 -22.01
CA ASP A 760 -11.23 27.99 -20.67
C ASP A 760 -11.93 27.23 -19.53
N HIS A 761 -13.15 26.76 -19.77
CA HIS A 761 -13.98 26.05 -18.78
C HIS A 761 -14.21 24.57 -19.10
N PHE A 762 -13.77 24.08 -20.25
CA PHE A 762 -13.97 22.71 -20.67
C PHE A 762 -12.69 22.08 -21.21
N SER A 763 -12.20 21.08 -20.51
CA SER A 763 -11.09 20.24 -20.94
C SER A 763 -11.50 18.77 -20.94
N TRP A 764 -10.90 17.99 -21.82
CA TRP A 764 -11.10 16.55 -21.92
C TRP A 764 -9.76 15.82 -21.75
N SER A 765 -9.72 14.85 -20.85
CA SER A 765 -8.58 13.97 -20.66
C SER A 765 -9.04 12.51 -20.77
N THR A 766 -8.36 11.73 -21.58
CA THR A 766 -8.62 10.29 -21.76
C THR A 766 -7.31 9.52 -21.67
N ASN A 767 -7.29 8.47 -20.85
CA ASN A 767 -6.15 7.58 -20.72
C ASN A 767 -6.59 6.13 -20.96
N LEU A 768 -5.93 5.45 -21.89
CA LEU A 768 -6.12 4.04 -22.17
C LEU A 768 -4.87 3.28 -21.74
N ASN A 769 -5.04 2.30 -20.87
CA ASN A 769 -3.98 1.42 -20.38
C ASN A 769 -4.28 -0.01 -20.80
N PHE A 770 -3.33 -0.65 -21.47
CA PHE A 770 -3.40 -2.04 -21.87
C PHE A 770 -2.13 -2.78 -21.45
N SER A 771 -2.27 -4.02 -21.02
CA SER A 771 -1.13 -4.88 -20.71
C SER A 771 -1.43 -6.33 -21.02
N TYR A 772 -0.41 -7.04 -21.49
CA TYR A 772 -0.43 -8.48 -21.68
C TYR A 772 0.76 -9.09 -20.94
N ASN A 773 0.54 -10.14 -20.19
CA ASN A 773 1.58 -10.89 -19.49
C ASN A 773 1.41 -12.39 -19.71
N ASP A 774 2.46 -13.06 -20.17
CA ASP A 774 2.58 -14.51 -20.26
C ASP A 774 3.49 -15.00 -19.12
N ASN A 775 2.91 -15.73 -18.17
CA ASN A 775 3.60 -16.29 -17.02
C ASN A 775 3.77 -17.79 -17.19
N LYS A 776 5.00 -18.28 -17.17
CA LYS A 776 5.33 -19.71 -17.35
C LYS A 776 6.38 -20.18 -16.35
N ILE A 777 6.14 -21.33 -15.76
CA ILE A 777 7.16 -22.10 -15.09
C ILE A 777 7.95 -22.84 -16.15
N LYS A 778 9.22 -22.48 -16.36
CA LYS A 778 10.10 -23.07 -17.36
C LYS A 778 10.79 -24.33 -16.88
N GLU A 779 11.08 -24.35 -15.60
CA GLU A 779 11.87 -25.38 -14.98
C GLU A 779 11.42 -25.53 -13.52
N LEU A 780 11.26 -26.75 -13.08
CA LEU A 780 11.07 -27.14 -11.69
C LEU A 780 12.30 -27.92 -11.22
N VAL A 781 12.14 -28.89 -10.37
CA VAL A 781 13.22 -29.72 -9.85
C VAL A 781 13.33 -31.00 -10.71
N ASP A 782 14.50 -31.27 -11.28
CA ASP A 782 14.72 -32.40 -12.20
C ASP A 782 14.58 -33.78 -11.58
N ASP A 783 14.78 -33.91 -10.24
CA ASP A 783 14.89 -35.20 -9.53
C ASP A 783 13.63 -35.62 -8.74
N LEU A 784 12.44 -35.16 -9.09
CA LEU A 784 11.20 -35.57 -8.44
C LEU A 784 10.46 -36.62 -9.26
N PRO A 785 10.49 -37.92 -8.86
CA PRO A 785 9.99 -39.03 -9.66
C PRO A 785 8.46 -39.00 -9.91
N ASN A 786 7.69 -38.24 -9.15
CA ASN A 786 6.21 -38.18 -9.23
C ASN A 786 5.64 -36.77 -9.45
N GLY A 787 6.49 -35.78 -9.87
CA GLY A 787 6.08 -34.39 -9.98
C GLY A 787 5.98 -33.68 -8.63
N LEU A 788 5.81 -32.38 -8.67
CA LEU A 788 5.60 -31.52 -7.49
C LEU A 788 4.15 -31.07 -7.45
N THR A 789 3.43 -31.44 -6.43
CA THR A 789 2.11 -30.86 -6.14
C THR A 789 2.32 -29.52 -5.43
N LEU A 790 2.02 -28.43 -6.11
CA LEU A 790 2.02 -27.10 -5.50
C LEU A 790 0.71 -26.95 -4.73
N THR A 791 0.76 -27.16 -3.43
CA THR A 791 -0.36 -26.87 -2.53
C THR A 791 -0.24 -25.43 -2.05
N ASP A 792 -1.01 -24.54 -2.64
CA ASP A 792 -1.22 -23.21 -2.09
C ASP A 792 -2.54 -23.23 -1.32
N PHE A 793 -2.43 -23.20 0.00
CA PHE A 793 -3.55 -22.97 0.94
C PHE A 793 -4.90 -23.57 0.55
N GLY A 794 -4.95 -24.90 0.35
CA GLY A 794 -6.18 -25.64 0.12
C GLY A 794 -6.63 -25.73 -1.35
N ARG A 795 -5.86 -25.29 -2.33
CA ARG A 795 -6.06 -25.60 -3.74
C ARG A 795 -4.98 -26.57 -4.23
N SER A 796 -5.37 -27.83 -4.41
CA SER A 796 -4.57 -28.76 -5.20
C SER A 796 -4.85 -28.50 -6.69
N GLU A 797 -4.00 -27.76 -7.38
CA GLU A 797 -3.96 -27.78 -8.84
C GLU A 797 -2.87 -28.75 -9.26
N GLU A 798 -3.23 -29.94 -9.72
CA GLU A 798 -2.37 -30.76 -10.54
C GLU A 798 -2.11 -30.03 -11.86
N ARG A 799 -0.91 -29.50 -12.03
CA ARG A 799 -0.43 -29.09 -13.35
C ARG A 799 0.65 -30.09 -13.78
N ARG A 800 0.32 -30.90 -14.78
CA ARG A 800 1.26 -31.74 -15.52
C ARG A 800 2.15 -30.93 -16.46
#